data_3da5f475c8ba817e5d837c84baeeac50
#
_entry.id   3da5f475c8ba817e5d837c84baeeac50
#
_cell.length_a   1.000
_cell.length_b   1.000
_cell.length_c   1.000
_cell.angle_alpha   90.00
_cell.angle_beta   90.00
_cell.angle_gamma   90.00
#
_symmetry.space_group_name_H-M   'P 1'
#
loop_
_entity.id
_entity.type
_entity.pdbx_description
1 polymer ?
#
loop_
_entity_poly.entity_id
_entity_poly.type
_entity_poly.pdbx_seq_one_letter_code
_entity_poly.pdbx_strand_id
1 'polypeptide(L)'
;MTLDWGALSAPRVDSARARIPRVVSRAREARRGVARGARGAVVSTRRRRTVPTVRIGATRDGAREARGALETGGDQRDVRAGATRPTAGALTGAPHRGLPYEFPRLTRPERPRETTLRCGEAKLTVRDDGSVVLRRGGEVVCEAQCALPALALTEEGVVTREANGGATVTWGQRASLTIRPSAGLSTGEQWCDGLSDGFLLDYSVADGSLMHATAEIMIDLERVGDVYGGSHLMAQHWPLNDGCMEIGPHYPFDNGPNGLNTLVSTHWVTSNGCAVVADPDTPFFHVGLNAPNATWFDGFFSKRAFGVGIQNATRTILPFHKGRRVGDGLLRLQARNSFHKGYGPFSMNHPLVGWVSPKHAHATRRHMRVALCANKNVKLATINVHKTLHKPKAAPPSEVFRAPIWTTWAKMKTNVSQEKVLSFAQEILANGMSASVIEIDDKWQCGYGDLDFDATKFPDPSSMVDELHAMGFKVTVWVMPFIAEDTMAYREGKDKGYFVNSSTRNGFFRWWQTPPVVALDVTNPEAVDWFVSRLKRLQEKHGIDGFKFDAGEPCFLPRRFITHTPLSHPSEYTRAWVNNVASKFELAEVRSGHNSTGNSSLVRMGDRFSDWGIENGLGSIIPALLTSGVLGYPFCLPDIIGGNAYFGKHPDEELLVRWAQANALMPAMQFSLTPWAAGSMAKDLCISALEMRDQFVETLIDHSERAVETLEPICRPMWWLDPEDSETFRIGDQFALGEDIIVAPVTTRGANERAIYLTEGRWRDLSNGKVHQGRRWMRDFSAPIGALPIFIREKSS
;
A
#
# COMPACT_ATOMS: atom_id res chain seq x y z
N MET A 1 9.37 13.18 6.56
CA MET A 1 9.35 14.22 5.55
C MET A 1 7.99 14.18 4.90
N THR A 2 7.11 15.06 5.28
CA THR A 2 6.00 15.40 4.40
C THR A 2 6.64 16.10 3.21
N LEU A 3 6.60 15.48 2.05
CA LEU A 3 6.95 16.14 0.81
C LEU A 3 6.05 17.37 0.70
N ASP A 4 6.63 18.55 0.65
CA ASP A 4 5.90 19.79 0.36
C ASP A 4 5.52 19.76 -1.13
N TRP A 5 4.40 19.14 -1.42
CA TRP A 5 3.84 19.00 -2.76
C TRP A 5 3.40 20.32 -3.36
N GLY A 6 3.27 21.37 -2.53
CA GLY A 6 2.91 22.71 -2.96
C GLY A 6 4.03 23.47 -3.68
N ALA A 7 5.29 23.11 -3.45
CA ALA A 7 6.43 23.84 -4.02
C ALA A 7 6.76 23.45 -5.48
N LEU A 8 6.19 22.34 -5.99
CA LEU A 8 6.57 21.79 -7.28
C LEU A 8 5.54 22.00 -8.41
N SER A 9 4.39 22.61 -8.15
CA SER A 9 3.29 22.69 -9.13
C SER A 9 2.85 24.10 -9.57
N ALA A 10 3.50 25.19 -9.13
CA ALA A 10 3.16 26.52 -9.60
C ALA A 10 4.40 27.33 -10.04
N PRO A 11 4.40 27.97 -11.22
CA PRO A 11 5.41 28.98 -11.52
C PRO A 11 5.19 30.18 -10.60
N ARG A 12 6.25 30.61 -9.90
CA ARG A 12 6.25 31.83 -9.09
C ARG A 12 5.91 33.04 -9.97
N VAL A 13 4.79 33.66 -9.70
CA VAL A 13 4.53 35.01 -10.18
C VAL A 13 5.06 35.95 -9.09
N ASP A 14 6.16 36.63 -9.42
CA ASP A 14 6.72 37.66 -8.56
C ASP A 14 5.73 38.84 -8.45
N SER A 15 5.17 39.04 -7.27
CA SER A 15 4.39 40.24 -6.94
C SER A 15 5.30 41.40 -6.56
N ALA A 16 5.77 42.13 -7.54
CA ALA A 16 6.31 43.46 -7.31
C ALA A 16 5.16 44.44 -7.04
N ARG A 17 5.08 44.96 -5.82
CA ARG A 17 4.21 46.07 -5.46
C ARG A 17 4.66 47.32 -6.20
N ALA A 18 3.88 47.79 -7.18
CA ALA A 18 3.98 49.15 -7.72
C ALA A 18 2.69 49.92 -7.42
N ARG A 19 2.86 51.10 -6.85
CA ARG A 19 1.81 52.08 -6.48
C ARG A 19 1.13 52.63 -7.75
N ILE A 20 -0.19 52.73 -7.69
CA ILE A 20 -1.06 53.34 -8.72
C ILE A 20 -1.07 54.87 -8.51
N PRO A 21 -1.05 55.67 -9.59
CA PRO A 21 -1.75 56.94 -9.63
C PRO A 21 -2.95 56.86 -10.60
N ARG A 22 -4.12 57.31 -10.17
CA ARG A 22 -5.30 57.58 -10.98
C ARG A 22 -5.07 58.70 -11.98
N VAL A 23 -5.41 58.51 -13.23
CA VAL A 23 -5.93 59.60 -14.10
C VAL A 23 -6.88 59.05 -15.15
N VAL A 24 -7.89 59.85 -15.41
CA VAL A 24 -9.19 59.72 -16.06
C VAL A 24 -9.13 59.73 -17.57
N SER A 25 -10.01 58.93 -18.18
CA SER A 25 -10.81 59.13 -19.42
C SER A 25 -10.22 59.59 -20.77
N ARG A 26 -10.52 58.92 -21.84
CA ARG A 26 -11.33 59.22 -23.04
C ARG A 26 -10.89 58.45 -24.29
N ALA A 27 -11.76 57.63 -24.75
CA ALA A 27 -12.44 57.55 -26.04
C ALA A 27 -11.68 57.51 -27.39
N ARG A 28 -12.04 56.51 -28.16
CA ARG A 28 -12.34 56.48 -29.60
C ARG A 28 -11.27 56.13 -30.64
N GLU A 29 -11.58 55.05 -31.34
CA GLU A 29 -11.54 54.81 -32.79
C GLU A 29 -10.26 55.12 -33.63
N ALA A 30 -9.69 54.14 -34.35
CA ALA A 30 -9.93 53.88 -35.74
C ALA A 30 -8.83 53.00 -36.39
N ARG A 31 -9.30 51.94 -37.04
CA ARG A 31 -8.99 51.40 -38.36
C ARG A 31 -7.57 51.45 -38.98
N ARG A 32 -7.19 50.24 -39.39
CA ARG A 32 -6.61 49.82 -40.72
C ARG A 32 -5.24 50.38 -41.17
N GLY A 33 -4.41 49.41 -41.63
CA GLY A 33 -3.55 49.59 -42.75
C GLY A 33 -2.19 48.87 -42.68
N VAL A 34 -2.08 47.72 -43.21
CA VAL A 34 -1.29 47.23 -44.33
C VAL A 34 0.23 47.53 -44.38
N ALA A 35 0.98 46.43 -44.38
CA ALA A 35 2.07 46.00 -45.28
C ALA A 35 3.52 46.44 -45.08
N ARG A 36 4.33 45.41 -45.06
CA ARG A 36 5.62 45.16 -45.74
C ARG A 36 6.86 46.00 -45.36
N GLY A 37 7.87 45.27 -45.02
CA GLY A 37 9.14 45.41 -45.72
C GLY A 37 10.42 45.54 -44.91
N ALA A 38 11.29 44.58 -45.10
CA ALA A 38 12.71 44.65 -45.27
C ALA A 38 13.71 44.74 -44.08
N ARG A 39 14.40 43.67 -43.93
CA ARG A 39 15.89 43.44 -43.92
C ARG A 39 16.81 44.53 -43.30
N GLY A 40 17.76 44.01 -42.49
CA GLY A 40 19.10 44.62 -42.29
C GLY A 40 19.67 44.35 -40.90
N ALA A 41 20.47 43.37 -40.75
CA ALA A 41 21.91 43.21 -40.58
C ALA A 41 22.53 43.77 -39.27
N VAL A 42 23.01 42.83 -38.50
CA VAL A 42 24.36 42.66 -37.88
C VAL A 42 24.98 43.85 -37.13
N VAL A 43 25.34 43.64 -35.86
CA VAL A 43 26.73 43.71 -35.36
C VAL A 43 26.82 43.17 -33.93
N SER A 44 27.82 42.36 -33.72
CA SER A 44 28.28 41.67 -32.53
C SER A 44 29.03 42.61 -31.54
N THR A 45 28.97 42.36 -30.25
CA THR A 45 30.13 42.46 -29.37
C THR A 45 30.08 41.52 -28.20
N ARG A 46 31.07 40.61 -28.17
CA ARG A 46 31.44 39.74 -27.07
C ARG A 46 32.06 40.57 -25.91
N ARG A 47 31.73 40.25 -24.66
CA ARG A 47 32.67 40.33 -23.57
C ARG A 47 32.61 39.09 -22.71
N ARG A 48 33.76 38.36 -22.69
CA ARG A 48 34.09 37.24 -21.81
C ARG A 48 34.45 37.81 -20.44
N ARG A 49 34.01 37.10 -19.36
CA ARG A 49 34.73 37.13 -18.07
C ARG A 49 35.08 35.68 -17.71
N THR A 50 36.36 35.48 -17.52
CA THR A 50 37.09 34.29 -17.11
C THR A 50 36.95 34.08 -15.59
N VAL A 51 36.81 32.85 -15.16
CA VAL A 51 37.01 32.39 -13.79
C VAL A 51 38.11 31.30 -13.82
N PRO A 52 39.07 31.31 -12.86
CA PRO A 52 40.28 30.50 -12.95
C PRO A 52 40.09 29.07 -12.52
N THR A 53 40.72 28.19 -13.26
CA THR A 53 40.83 26.74 -13.02
C THR A 53 42.08 26.46 -12.17
N VAL A 54 41.88 25.72 -11.07
CA VAL A 54 42.99 25.13 -10.30
C VAL A 54 43.28 23.73 -10.87
N ARG A 55 44.53 23.56 -11.41
CA ARG A 55 45.09 22.27 -11.79
C ARG A 55 45.82 21.66 -10.61
N ILE A 56 45.50 20.38 -10.31
CA ILE A 56 46.40 19.51 -9.54
C ILE A 56 46.86 18.41 -10.50
N GLY A 57 48.19 18.33 -10.63
CA GLY A 57 48.83 17.40 -11.50
C GLY A 57 48.98 16.01 -10.90
N ALA A 58 48.90 15.00 -11.76
CA ALA A 58 49.33 13.64 -11.43
C ALA A 58 50.28 13.16 -12.52
N THR A 59 51.42 12.70 -12.11
CA THR A 59 52.50 12.14 -12.91
C THR A 59 52.20 10.73 -13.42
N ARG A 60 52.54 10.48 -14.68
CA ARG A 60 52.60 9.18 -15.35
C ARG A 60 53.87 8.47 -14.97
N ASP A 61 53.76 7.11 -14.95
CA ASP A 61 54.68 6.10 -15.53
C ASP A 61 54.17 4.72 -15.08
N GLY A 62 54.09 3.67 -15.80
CA GLY A 62 54.73 3.15 -17.00
C GLY A 62 54.04 1.90 -17.50
N ALA A 63 54.22 1.68 -18.76
CA ALA A 63 53.62 0.68 -19.59
C ALA A 63 54.28 -0.72 -19.50
N ARG A 64 53.57 -1.79 -19.92
CA ARG A 64 53.86 -2.70 -21.05
C ARG A 64 53.07 -3.99 -20.91
N GLU A 65 52.26 -4.25 -21.88
CA GLU A 65 52.23 -5.31 -22.92
C GLU A 65 52.44 -6.78 -22.49
N ALA A 66 51.44 -7.60 -22.77
CA ALA A 66 51.61 -8.79 -23.62
C ALA A 66 50.24 -9.33 -24.11
N ARG A 67 50.12 -9.41 -25.41
CA ARG A 67 49.13 -10.15 -26.21
C ARG A 67 49.48 -11.64 -26.24
N GLY A 68 48.47 -12.49 -26.36
CA GLY A 68 48.63 -13.87 -26.77
C GLY A 68 47.27 -14.50 -27.10
N ALA A 69 47.02 -14.66 -28.36
CA ALA A 69 45.88 -15.37 -28.94
C ALA A 69 46.20 -16.89 -29.04
N LEU A 70 45.13 -17.70 -29.16
CA LEU A 70 44.92 -18.82 -30.12
C LEU A 70 43.88 -19.78 -29.57
N GLU A 71 42.75 -19.85 -30.20
CA GLU A 71 42.18 -20.82 -31.15
C GLU A 71 41.83 -22.24 -30.66
N THR A 72 40.55 -22.52 -30.86
CA THR A 72 39.90 -23.71 -31.46
C THR A 72 39.93 -25.07 -30.78
N GLY A 73 38.75 -25.69 -30.78
CA GLY A 73 38.65 -27.16 -30.90
C GLY A 73 37.46 -27.73 -30.08
N GLY A 74 36.38 -28.09 -30.76
CA GLY A 74 35.22 -28.73 -30.22
C GLY A 74 35.49 -30.18 -29.75
N ASP A 75 34.59 -30.66 -28.96
CA ASP A 75 33.88 -31.92 -29.24
C ASP A 75 32.69 -32.12 -28.29
N GLN A 76 31.63 -32.62 -28.86
CA GLN A 76 30.44 -33.10 -28.18
C GLN A 76 30.73 -34.42 -27.49
N ARG A 77 30.23 -34.63 -26.27
CA ARG A 77 29.72 -35.95 -25.85
C ARG A 77 28.74 -35.82 -24.68
N ASP A 78 27.55 -36.33 -24.92
CA ASP A 78 26.54 -36.70 -23.93
C ASP A 78 27.10 -37.51 -22.77
N VAL A 79 26.67 -37.20 -21.55
CA VAL A 79 26.48 -38.18 -20.47
C VAL A 79 25.31 -37.82 -19.61
N ARG A 80 24.39 -38.79 -19.46
CA ARG A 80 23.18 -38.79 -18.64
C ARG A 80 23.47 -38.84 -17.15
N ALA A 81 22.57 -38.21 -16.41
CA ALA A 81 21.94 -38.61 -15.16
C ALA A 81 22.78 -39.07 -13.96
N GLY A 82 22.55 -38.42 -12.84
CA GLY A 82 22.92 -38.90 -11.51
C GLY A 82 22.62 -37.87 -10.43
N ALA A 83 21.39 -37.83 -9.94
CA ALA A 83 21.04 -37.02 -8.80
C ALA A 83 21.59 -37.63 -7.52
N THR A 84 22.53 -36.97 -6.85
CA THR A 84 22.82 -37.22 -5.44
C THR A 84 22.99 -35.89 -4.74
N ARG A 85 22.13 -35.68 -3.71
CA ARG A 85 22.22 -34.57 -2.77
C ARG A 85 23.60 -34.53 -2.11
N PRO A 86 24.25 -33.38 -1.96
CA PRO A 86 25.37 -33.25 -1.06
C PRO A 86 24.89 -33.02 0.37
N THR A 87 25.38 -33.84 1.25
CA THR A 87 25.35 -33.71 2.72
C THR A 87 26.06 -32.43 3.16
N ALA A 88 25.53 -31.84 4.25
CA ALA A 88 26.06 -30.65 4.90
C ALA A 88 27.57 -30.76 5.19
N GLY A 89 28.35 -29.96 4.48
CA GLY A 89 29.74 -29.71 4.78
C GLY A 89 29.90 -28.41 5.56
N ALA A 90 30.56 -28.48 6.69
CA ALA A 90 30.92 -27.38 7.57
C ALA A 90 31.66 -26.26 6.79
N LEU A 91 31.05 -25.07 6.72
CA LEU A 91 31.71 -23.86 6.24
C LEU A 91 32.51 -23.23 7.40
N THR A 92 33.84 -23.49 7.39
CA THR A 92 34.78 -22.62 8.09
C THR A 92 35.11 -21.43 7.19
N GLY A 93 34.42 -20.31 7.42
CA GLY A 93 34.64 -19.05 6.70
C GLY A 93 35.11 -17.97 7.68
N ALA A 94 36.09 -17.17 7.26
CA ALA A 94 36.71 -16.09 8.01
C ALA A 94 35.73 -15.02 8.52
N PRO A 95 36.07 -14.27 9.59
CA PRO A 95 35.13 -13.42 10.30
C PRO A 95 34.78 -12.18 9.46
N HIS A 96 33.49 -12.02 9.16
CA HIS A 96 32.93 -10.75 8.71
C HIS A 96 32.95 -9.75 9.86
N ARG A 97 33.72 -8.70 9.73
CA ARG A 97 33.66 -7.51 10.58
C ARG A 97 32.38 -6.73 10.22
N GLY A 98 31.31 -6.96 10.94
CA GLY A 98 30.05 -6.22 10.77
C GLY A 98 29.34 -6.12 12.09
N LEU A 99 29.19 -4.95 12.60
CA LEU A 99 28.26 -4.36 13.58
C LEU A 99 27.68 -5.18 14.75
N PRO A 100 27.36 -4.55 15.89
CA PRO A 100 27.30 -5.15 17.22
C PRO A 100 25.94 -5.80 17.53
N TYR A 101 25.53 -6.77 16.74
CA TYR A 101 24.51 -7.76 17.09
C TYR A 101 24.97 -9.17 16.71
N GLU A 102 26.23 -9.49 17.02
CA GLU A 102 26.55 -10.89 17.21
C GLU A 102 25.88 -11.31 18.54
N PHE A 103 24.97 -12.27 18.45
CA PHE A 103 24.47 -12.95 19.64
C PHE A 103 25.68 -13.51 20.41
N PRO A 104 25.89 -13.14 21.68
CA PRO A 104 26.93 -13.77 22.47
C PRO A 104 26.66 -15.28 22.47
N ARG A 105 27.58 -16.08 21.95
CA ARG A 105 27.53 -17.53 22.12
C ARG A 105 27.80 -17.79 23.59
N LEU A 106 26.71 -17.83 24.39
CA LEU A 106 26.78 -18.41 25.72
C LEU A 106 27.18 -19.89 25.57
N THR A 107 28.11 -20.34 26.35
CA THR A 107 28.42 -21.76 26.50
C THR A 107 27.14 -22.46 26.94
N ARG A 108 26.46 -23.12 26.01
CA ARG A 108 25.17 -23.79 26.26
C ARG A 108 25.37 -25.06 27.06
N PRO A 109 24.47 -25.34 28.01
CA PRO A 109 24.32 -26.70 28.56
C PRO A 109 24.02 -27.67 27.39
N GLU A 110 24.46 -28.93 27.50
CA GLU A 110 24.44 -29.93 26.43
C GLU A 110 23.06 -30.25 25.81
N ARG A 111 21.97 -29.82 26.43
CA ARG A 111 20.59 -29.88 25.85
C ARG A 111 19.78 -28.67 26.34
N PRO A 112 19.24 -27.84 25.40
CA PRO A 112 18.30 -26.79 25.77
C PRO A 112 17.05 -27.39 26.42
N ARG A 113 16.56 -26.75 27.46
CA ARG A 113 15.28 -27.11 28.08
C ARG A 113 14.17 -26.69 27.13
N GLU A 114 13.39 -27.67 26.64
CA GLU A 114 12.29 -27.41 25.73
C GLU A 114 10.98 -28.03 26.21
N THR A 115 9.87 -27.46 25.77
CA THR A 115 8.55 -28.07 25.98
C THR A 115 7.75 -27.98 24.68
N THR A 116 6.96 -29.02 24.43
CA THR A 116 6.06 -29.07 23.24
C THR A 116 4.62 -29.02 23.70
N LEU A 117 3.87 -28.12 23.09
CA LEU A 117 2.44 -27.92 23.25
C LEU A 117 1.69 -28.44 22.04
N ARG A 118 0.40 -28.75 22.19
CA ARG A 118 -0.46 -29.21 21.08
C ARG A 118 -1.76 -28.43 21.02
N CYS A 119 -2.20 -28.11 19.81
CA CYS A 119 -3.49 -27.51 19.54
C CYS A 119 -4.00 -28.05 18.20
N GLY A 120 -4.99 -28.93 18.21
CA GLY A 120 -5.44 -29.63 17.01
C GLY A 120 -4.28 -30.41 16.36
N GLU A 121 -4.03 -30.17 15.08
CA GLU A 121 -2.90 -30.76 14.35
C GLU A 121 -1.58 -30.00 14.54
N ALA A 122 -1.63 -28.79 15.11
CA ALA A 122 -0.45 -27.98 15.35
C ALA A 122 0.32 -28.45 16.59
N LYS A 123 1.65 -28.40 16.49
CA LYS A 123 2.58 -28.63 17.60
C LYS A 123 3.55 -27.45 17.68
N LEU A 124 3.69 -26.87 18.86
CA LEU A 124 4.62 -25.79 19.08
C LEU A 124 5.65 -26.21 20.12
N THR A 125 6.91 -26.14 19.76
CA THR A 125 8.04 -26.36 20.68
C THR A 125 8.65 -25.02 21.03
N VAL A 126 8.74 -24.72 22.33
CA VAL A 126 9.43 -23.53 22.85
C VAL A 126 10.66 -23.98 23.64
N ARG A 127 11.74 -23.22 23.54
CA ARG A 127 13.00 -23.46 24.25
C ARG A 127 13.33 -22.32 25.22
N ASP A 128 14.22 -22.62 26.14
CA ASP A 128 14.71 -21.68 27.14
C ASP A 128 15.46 -20.48 26.57
N ASP A 129 15.92 -20.54 25.30
CA ASP A 129 16.54 -19.42 24.60
C ASP A 129 15.52 -18.49 23.89
N GLY A 130 14.22 -18.74 24.07
CA GLY A 130 13.15 -17.96 23.45
C GLY A 130 12.85 -18.34 21.99
N SER A 131 13.49 -19.41 21.47
CA SER A 131 13.14 -19.93 20.15
C SER A 131 11.83 -20.72 20.18
N VAL A 132 11.04 -20.56 19.11
CA VAL A 132 9.73 -21.18 18.95
C VAL A 132 9.67 -21.86 17.60
N VAL A 133 9.26 -23.12 17.56
CA VAL A 133 9.12 -23.88 16.32
C VAL A 133 7.69 -24.43 16.22
N LEU A 134 6.96 -23.94 15.23
CA LEU A 134 5.60 -24.41 14.92
C LEU A 134 5.64 -25.48 13.81
N ARG A 135 4.94 -26.59 14.04
CA ARG A 135 4.88 -27.74 13.14
C ARG A 135 3.45 -28.18 12.88
N ARG A 136 3.22 -28.76 11.69
CA ARG A 136 2.02 -29.49 11.32
C ARG A 136 2.42 -30.81 10.68
N GLY A 137 1.83 -31.93 11.10
CA GLY A 137 2.15 -33.25 10.54
C GLY A 137 3.63 -33.65 10.64
N GLY A 138 4.42 -33.01 11.51
CA GLY A 138 5.88 -33.22 11.63
C GLY A 138 6.72 -32.20 10.85
N GLU A 139 6.18 -31.53 9.85
CA GLU A 139 6.86 -30.50 9.08
C GLU A 139 6.90 -29.16 9.81
N VAL A 140 7.99 -28.40 9.65
CA VAL A 140 8.13 -27.04 10.18
C VAL A 140 7.38 -26.09 9.28
N VAL A 141 6.42 -25.36 9.84
CA VAL A 141 5.69 -24.31 9.12
C VAL A 141 6.12 -22.90 9.53
N CYS A 142 6.75 -22.75 10.71
CA CYS A 142 7.26 -21.46 11.18
C CYS A 142 8.37 -21.66 12.21
N GLU A 143 9.43 -20.85 12.09
CA GLU A 143 10.42 -20.67 13.15
C GLU A 143 10.43 -19.20 13.57
N ALA A 144 10.34 -18.95 14.87
CA ALA A 144 10.33 -17.62 15.44
C ALA A 144 11.30 -17.52 16.63
N GLN A 145 11.79 -16.32 16.91
CA GLN A 145 12.69 -16.03 18.03
C GLN A 145 12.23 -14.77 18.75
N CYS A 146 12.06 -14.86 20.08
CA CYS A 146 11.91 -13.69 20.91
C CYS A 146 13.28 -13.04 21.13
N ALA A 147 13.43 -11.76 20.82
CA ALA A 147 14.67 -11.02 21.03
C ALA A 147 14.83 -10.71 22.54
N LEU A 148 15.74 -11.40 23.19
CA LEU A 148 16.01 -11.18 24.61
C LEU A 148 16.76 -9.85 24.83
N PRO A 149 16.33 -9.01 25.78
CA PRO A 149 17.08 -7.81 26.13
C PRO A 149 18.48 -8.17 26.69
N ALA A 150 19.47 -7.33 26.44
CA ALA A 150 20.88 -7.62 26.81
C ALA A 150 21.08 -8.07 28.26
N LEU A 151 20.30 -7.51 29.17
CA LEU A 151 20.35 -7.89 30.60
C LEU A 151 19.66 -9.22 30.91
N ALA A 152 18.80 -9.74 30.04
CA ALA A 152 18.16 -11.06 30.19
C ALA A 152 19.02 -12.16 29.54
N LEU A 153 20.00 -11.82 28.71
CA LEU A 153 20.92 -12.78 28.07
C LEU A 153 21.84 -13.50 29.10
N THR A 154 22.00 -12.94 30.31
CA THR A 154 22.79 -13.54 31.38
C THR A 154 21.95 -14.45 32.31
N GLU A 155 20.64 -14.53 32.10
CA GLU A 155 19.73 -15.34 32.91
C GLU A 155 19.31 -16.59 32.11
N GLU A 156 19.34 -17.76 32.75
CA GLU A 156 18.82 -18.99 32.18
C GLU A 156 17.27 -18.91 32.09
N GLY A 157 16.72 -19.30 30.93
CA GLY A 157 15.28 -19.39 30.76
C GLY A 157 14.69 -20.55 31.61
N VAL A 158 13.66 -20.25 32.36
CA VAL A 158 12.91 -21.26 33.14
C VAL A 158 11.60 -21.54 32.40
N VAL A 159 11.43 -22.77 31.93
CA VAL A 159 10.22 -23.23 31.26
C VAL A 159 9.27 -23.86 32.27
N THR A 160 8.06 -23.32 32.40
CA THR A 160 6.99 -23.82 33.27
C THR A 160 5.76 -24.17 32.43
N ARG A 161 5.19 -25.36 32.62
CA ARG A 161 3.91 -25.75 32.04
C ARG A 161 2.75 -25.21 32.87
N GLU A 162 1.72 -24.74 32.21
CA GLU A 162 0.49 -24.25 32.82
C GLU A 162 -0.61 -25.32 32.80
N ALA A 163 -1.52 -25.27 33.77
CA ALA A 163 -2.64 -26.19 33.89
C ALA A 163 -3.63 -26.12 32.72
N ASN A 164 -3.68 -24.99 32.03
CA ASN A 164 -4.51 -24.74 30.86
C ASN A 164 -3.95 -25.31 29.53
N GLY A 165 -2.87 -26.12 29.62
CA GLY A 165 -2.21 -26.68 28.45
C GLY A 165 -1.19 -25.73 27.79
N GLY A 166 -0.97 -24.54 28.34
CA GLY A 166 0.03 -23.58 27.93
C GLY A 166 1.42 -23.81 28.56
N ALA A 167 2.32 -22.87 28.31
CA ALA A 167 3.63 -22.78 28.92
C ALA A 167 4.09 -21.34 29.05
N THR A 168 4.90 -21.06 30.06
CA THR A 168 5.60 -19.79 30.24
C THR A 168 7.09 -20.02 30.35
N VAL A 169 7.86 -19.21 29.59
CA VAL A 169 9.31 -19.12 29.73
C VAL A 169 9.64 -17.79 30.39
N THR A 170 10.42 -17.81 31.46
CA THR A 170 10.80 -16.58 32.18
C THR A 170 12.31 -16.45 32.23
N TRP A 171 12.79 -15.23 32.00
CA TRP A 171 14.19 -14.81 32.17
C TRP A 171 14.23 -13.79 33.31
N GLY A 172 14.30 -14.31 34.52
CA GLY A 172 14.18 -13.55 35.78
C GLY A 172 12.91 -12.67 35.76
N GLN A 173 13.06 -11.41 36.19
CA GLN A 173 11.96 -10.43 36.17
C GLN A 173 11.92 -9.57 34.86
N ARG A 174 12.87 -9.79 33.94
CA ARG A 174 13.13 -8.89 32.83
C ARG A 174 12.34 -9.23 31.58
N ALA A 175 12.17 -10.51 31.29
CA ALA A 175 11.39 -10.95 30.14
C ALA A 175 10.58 -12.20 30.46
N SER A 176 9.46 -12.37 29.79
CA SER A 176 8.67 -13.59 29.82
C SER A 176 7.94 -13.81 28.50
N LEU A 177 7.80 -15.08 28.11
CA LEU A 177 7.01 -15.51 26.96
C LEU A 177 5.94 -16.47 27.47
N THR A 178 4.69 -16.07 27.43
CA THR A 178 3.54 -16.93 27.73
C THR A 178 2.92 -17.44 26.44
N ILE A 179 2.68 -18.74 26.37
CA ILE A 179 2.13 -19.40 25.18
C ILE A 179 0.86 -20.14 25.59
N ARG A 180 -0.22 -19.92 24.85
CA ARG A 180 -1.52 -20.58 25.06
C ARG A 180 -2.03 -21.18 23.77
N PRO A 181 -2.63 -22.38 23.77
CA PRO A 181 -3.32 -22.92 22.59
C PRO A 181 -4.49 -22.02 22.20
N SER A 182 -4.75 -21.84 20.89
CA SER A 182 -5.89 -21.05 20.40
C SER A 182 -7.25 -21.72 20.64
N ALA A 183 -7.30 -23.05 20.69
CA ALA A 183 -8.52 -23.79 20.99
C ALA A 183 -8.98 -23.54 22.44
N GLY A 184 -10.17 -22.99 22.60
CA GLY A 184 -10.76 -22.68 23.92
C GLY A 184 -10.44 -21.29 24.46
N LEU A 185 -9.75 -20.46 23.70
CA LEU A 185 -9.59 -19.04 24.01
C LEU A 185 -10.90 -18.30 23.71
N SER A 186 -11.86 -18.34 24.65
CA SER A 186 -12.84 -17.28 24.82
C SER A 186 -12.17 -16.17 25.62
N THR A 187 -11.14 -15.54 25.04
CA THR A 187 -10.36 -14.51 25.74
C THR A 187 -11.06 -13.17 25.79
N GLY A 188 -12.16 -12.99 25.06
CA GLY A 188 -12.74 -11.69 24.78
C GLY A 188 -11.83 -10.80 23.92
N GLU A 189 -10.74 -11.35 23.40
CA GLU A 189 -9.78 -10.68 22.53
C GLU A 189 -10.14 -10.96 21.07
N GLN A 190 -11.03 -10.14 20.51
CA GLN A 190 -11.64 -10.30 19.19
C GLN A 190 -10.65 -10.53 18.03
N TRP A 191 -9.42 -10.03 18.15
CA TRP A 191 -8.43 -10.10 17.07
C TRP A 191 -7.87 -11.51 16.80
N CYS A 192 -8.04 -12.46 17.70
CA CYS A 192 -7.61 -13.85 17.55
C CYS A 192 -8.74 -14.87 17.79
N ASP A 193 -9.96 -14.41 18.12
CA ASP A 193 -11.12 -15.27 18.28
C ASP A 193 -11.47 -15.94 16.96
N GLY A 194 -11.71 -17.26 17.00
CA GLY A 194 -12.02 -18.06 15.80
C GLY A 194 -10.81 -18.67 15.09
N LEU A 195 -9.58 -18.31 15.48
CA LEU A 195 -8.37 -18.98 14.95
C LEU A 195 -8.33 -20.45 15.41
N SER A 196 -8.00 -21.36 14.47
CA SER A 196 -7.83 -22.77 14.74
C SER A 196 -6.37 -23.21 14.52
N ASP A 197 -6.00 -24.34 15.14
CA ASP A 197 -4.68 -24.98 14.97
C ASP A 197 -3.51 -24.02 15.25
N GLY A 198 -3.57 -23.24 16.33
CA GLY A 198 -2.60 -22.23 16.61
C GLY A 198 -2.30 -21.99 18.08
N PHE A 199 -1.41 -21.05 18.32
CA PHE A 199 -0.96 -20.65 19.65
C PHE A 199 -0.84 -19.14 19.73
N LEU A 200 -1.34 -18.56 20.82
CA LEU A 200 -1.11 -17.17 21.18
C LEU A 200 0.21 -17.06 21.96
N LEU A 201 1.11 -16.24 21.48
CA LEU A 201 2.37 -15.87 22.10
C LEU A 201 2.22 -14.46 22.69
N ASP A 202 2.42 -14.31 23.98
CA ASP A 202 2.52 -13.02 24.68
C ASP A 202 3.97 -12.86 25.19
N TYR A 203 4.78 -12.17 24.39
CA TYR A 203 6.16 -11.87 24.76
C TYR A 203 6.21 -10.51 25.44
N SER A 204 6.66 -10.46 26.66
CA SER A 204 6.76 -9.24 27.45
C SER A 204 8.18 -8.95 27.92
N VAL A 205 8.54 -7.67 27.86
CA VAL A 205 9.85 -7.15 28.31
C VAL A 205 9.62 -6.04 29.33
N ALA A 206 10.29 -6.12 30.48
CA ALA A 206 10.25 -5.09 31.51
C ALA A 206 10.95 -3.82 31.02
N ASP A 207 10.35 -2.67 31.29
CA ASP A 207 10.93 -1.35 31.04
C ASP A 207 12.05 -1.13 32.08
N GLY A 208 13.28 -1.40 31.69
CA GLY A 208 14.44 -1.01 32.50
C GLY A 208 14.68 0.50 32.37
N SER A 209 15.47 1.07 33.27
CA SER A 209 15.82 2.51 33.29
C SER A 209 16.50 3.06 32.02
N LEU A 210 16.72 2.24 31.01
CA LEU A 210 17.20 2.61 29.68
C LEU A 210 15.99 2.80 28.78
N MET A 211 15.80 3.99 28.28
CA MET A 211 14.64 4.58 27.60
C MET A 211 14.03 3.80 26.41
N HIS A 212 14.32 2.53 26.18
CA HIS A 212 14.02 1.87 24.90
C HIS A 212 13.73 0.37 25.00
N ALA A 213 12.99 -0.09 26.00
CA ALA A 213 12.52 -1.47 26.00
C ALA A 213 11.66 -1.75 24.76
N THR A 214 12.05 -2.74 24.01
CA THR A 214 11.32 -3.24 22.83
C THR A 214 11.01 -4.72 23.07
N ALA A 215 9.75 -5.09 22.98
CA ALA A 215 9.38 -6.50 22.86
C ALA A 215 9.33 -6.85 21.36
N GLU A 216 10.18 -7.76 20.92
CA GLU A 216 10.34 -8.13 19.51
C GLU A 216 10.23 -9.63 19.32
N ILE A 217 9.42 -10.03 18.34
CA ILE A 217 9.35 -11.39 17.80
C ILE A 217 9.85 -11.35 16.36
N MET A 218 10.83 -12.18 16.05
CA MET A 218 11.43 -12.32 14.72
C MET A 218 11.01 -13.67 14.13
N ILE A 219 10.56 -13.68 12.88
CA ILE A 219 10.15 -14.87 12.14
C ILE A 219 11.11 -15.07 10.98
N ASP A 220 11.65 -16.27 10.86
CA ASP A 220 12.59 -16.64 9.80
C ASP A 220 11.89 -16.85 8.47
N LEU A 221 12.17 -15.97 7.48
CA LEU A 221 11.55 -15.99 6.16
C LEU A 221 11.98 -17.21 5.31
N GLU A 222 13.16 -17.77 5.55
CA GLU A 222 13.61 -18.97 4.83
C GLU A 222 12.81 -20.23 5.27
N ARG A 223 12.29 -20.21 6.50
CA ARG A 223 11.56 -21.34 7.09
C ARG A 223 10.05 -21.26 6.87
N VAL A 224 9.49 -20.06 6.68
CA VAL A 224 8.04 -19.90 6.48
C VAL A 224 7.62 -19.94 5.01
N GLY A 225 8.57 -19.86 4.08
CA GLY A 225 8.30 -19.81 2.65
C GLY A 225 7.94 -18.40 2.15
N ASP A 226 7.15 -18.33 1.08
CA ASP A 226 6.69 -17.07 0.49
C ASP A 226 5.62 -16.40 1.37
N VAL A 227 5.78 -15.09 1.63
CA VAL A 227 4.96 -14.31 2.57
C VAL A 227 4.06 -13.33 1.83
N TYR A 228 2.79 -13.23 2.28
CA TYR A 228 1.76 -12.34 1.74
C TYR A 228 1.04 -11.61 2.88
N GLY A 229 0.43 -10.44 2.60
CA GLY A 229 -0.36 -9.69 3.58
C GLY A 229 0.36 -8.47 4.16
N GLY A 230 0.06 -8.12 5.40
CA GLY A 230 0.63 -6.98 6.14
C GLY A 230 0.18 -5.62 5.65
N SER A 231 0.55 -5.19 4.45
CA SER A 231 0.23 -3.84 3.96
C SER A 231 0.37 -3.70 2.46
N HIS A 232 -0.29 -2.66 1.91
CA HIS A 232 0.11 -2.12 0.62
C HIS A 232 1.47 -1.43 0.74
N LEU A 233 2.30 -1.61 -0.29
CA LEU A 233 3.61 -0.98 -0.42
C LEU A 233 3.67 -0.14 -1.69
N MET A 234 4.51 0.90 -1.70
CA MET A 234 4.80 1.67 -2.92
C MET A 234 5.36 0.78 -4.03
N ALA A 235 6.33 -0.06 -3.67
CA ALA A 235 6.86 -1.12 -4.53
C ALA A 235 6.26 -2.44 -4.05
N GLN A 236 5.09 -2.77 -4.56
CA GLN A 236 4.37 -3.97 -4.14
C GLN A 236 4.96 -5.21 -4.79
N HIS A 237 5.68 -6.00 -4.02
CA HIS A 237 6.20 -7.30 -4.44
C HIS A 237 5.19 -8.41 -4.15
N TRP A 238 5.26 -9.49 -4.95
CA TRP A 238 4.50 -10.71 -4.77
C TRP A 238 5.38 -11.92 -5.08
N PRO A 239 5.78 -12.70 -4.06
CA PRO A 239 5.55 -12.52 -2.63
C PRO A 239 6.30 -11.31 -2.04
N LEU A 240 5.98 -10.96 -0.78
CA LEU A 240 6.57 -9.81 -0.09
C LEU A 240 8.08 -9.96 0.16
N ASN A 241 8.57 -11.17 0.38
CA ASN A 241 9.99 -11.43 0.64
C ASN A 241 10.92 -11.22 -0.57
N ASP A 242 10.37 -10.91 -1.76
CA ASP A 242 11.15 -10.37 -2.89
C ASP A 242 11.49 -8.88 -2.73
N GLY A 243 10.80 -8.21 -1.81
CA GLY A 243 11.05 -6.84 -1.43
C GLY A 243 11.77 -6.71 -0.10
N CYS A 244 11.90 -5.46 0.35
CA CYS A 244 12.38 -5.15 1.69
C CYS A 244 11.63 -3.94 2.26
N MET A 245 11.34 -3.99 3.55
CA MET A 245 10.79 -2.89 4.33
C MET A 245 11.65 -2.68 5.57
N GLU A 246 12.20 -1.49 5.72
CA GLU A 246 12.98 -1.16 6.91
C GLU A 246 12.09 -1.15 8.15
N ILE A 247 12.64 -1.52 9.30
CA ILE A 247 11.90 -1.51 10.57
C ILE A 247 11.37 -0.11 10.85
N GLY A 248 10.06 0.01 10.93
CA GLY A 248 9.37 1.28 11.15
C GLY A 248 7.97 1.13 11.70
N PRO A 249 7.36 2.24 12.14
CA PRO A 249 5.96 2.24 12.57
C PRO A 249 5.06 1.72 11.46
N HIS A 250 4.19 0.78 11.80
CA HIS A 250 3.29 0.10 10.88
C HIS A 250 1.89 0.71 10.94
N TYR A 251 1.68 1.76 10.15
CA TYR A 251 0.40 2.48 10.08
C TYR A 251 0.17 2.99 8.64
N PRO A 252 -1.08 3.28 8.26
CA PRO A 252 -1.40 3.84 6.95
C PRO A 252 -0.62 5.14 6.68
N PHE A 253 0.04 5.19 5.54
CA PHE A 253 0.89 6.32 5.16
C PHE A 253 0.64 6.66 3.69
N ASP A 254 0.61 7.95 3.38
CA ASP A 254 0.61 8.40 1.99
C ASP A 254 2.04 8.38 1.45
N ASN A 255 2.42 7.29 0.79
CA ASN A 255 3.76 7.07 0.26
C ASN A 255 4.88 7.22 1.31
N GLY A 256 4.82 6.37 2.32
CA GLY A 256 5.69 6.42 3.50
C GLY A 256 7.18 6.18 3.21
N PRO A 257 8.07 6.73 4.07
CA PRO A 257 9.52 6.64 3.89
C PRO A 257 10.06 5.20 3.99
N ASN A 258 9.36 4.30 4.68
CA ASN A 258 9.66 2.87 4.77
C ASN A 258 8.95 2.04 3.68
N GLY A 259 8.34 2.68 2.69
CA GLY A 259 7.64 2.02 1.60
C GLY A 259 6.16 1.71 1.88
N LEU A 260 5.64 1.96 3.09
CA LEU A 260 4.23 1.77 3.42
C LEU A 260 3.33 2.66 2.57
N ASN A 261 2.14 2.15 2.26
CA ASN A 261 1.08 2.86 1.59
C ASN A 261 -0.18 2.91 2.49
N THR A 262 -1.32 3.24 1.95
CA THR A 262 -2.53 3.67 2.66
C THR A 262 -3.33 2.55 3.32
N LEU A 263 -3.14 1.29 2.91
CA LEU A 263 -3.83 0.13 3.48
C LEU A 263 -2.87 -0.73 4.30
N VAL A 264 -3.19 -0.92 5.57
CA VAL A 264 -2.34 -1.64 6.54
C VAL A 264 -3.16 -2.57 7.40
N SER A 265 -2.66 -3.78 7.63
CA SER A 265 -3.21 -4.77 8.55
C SER A 265 -2.09 -5.41 9.39
N THR A 266 -2.46 -6.22 10.37
CA THR A 266 -1.53 -6.82 11.32
C THR A 266 -1.41 -8.33 11.14
N HIS A 267 -1.70 -8.85 9.95
CA HIS A 267 -1.59 -10.28 9.67
C HIS A 267 -0.84 -10.57 8.37
N TRP A 268 -0.19 -11.73 8.36
CA TRP A 268 0.53 -12.32 7.23
C TRP A 268 0.17 -13.78 7.10
N VAL A 269 0.21 -14.29 5.89
CA VAL A 269 0.07 -15.71 5.57
C VAL A 269 1.22 -16.16 4.70
N THR A 270 1.55 -17.48 4.76
CA THR A 270 2.73 -17.99 4.07
C THR A 270 2.42 -19.20 3.22
N SER A 271 3.26 -19.45 2.19
CA SER A 271 3.10 -20.62 1.31
C SER A 271 3.15 -21.96 2.07
N ASN A 272 3.85 -22.00 3.21
CA ASN A 272 3.89 -23.20 4.06
C ASN A 272 2.66 -23.35 4.99
N GLY A 273 1.63 -22.49 4.81
CA GLY A 273 0.40 -22.55 5.59
C GLY A 273 0.49 -21.94 6.99
N CYS A 274 1.54 -21.17 7.30
CA CYS A 274 1.57 -20.37 8.52
C CYS A 274 0.66 -19.15 8.39
N ALA A 275 -0.16 -18.89 9.42
CA ALA A 275 -0.78 -17.59 9.63
C ALA A 275 -0.11 -16.91 10.83
N VAL A 276 0.28 -15.66 10.65
CA VAL A 276 0.87 -14.79 11.66
C VAL A 276 -0.10 -13.63 11.86
N VAL A 277 -0.69 -13.51 13.04
CA VAL A 277 -1.64 -12.43 13.35
C VAL A 277 -1.13 -11.71 14.59
N ALA A 278 -0.75 -10.44 14.44
CA ALA A 278 -0.34 -9.60 15.54
C ALA A 278 -1.54 -8.83 16.11
N ASP A 279 -1.53 -8.61 17.43
CA ASP A 279 -2.54 -7.79 18.09
C ASP A 279 -2.58 -6.37 17.49
N PRO A 280 -3.71 -5.94 16.92
CA PRO A 280 -3.85 -4.62 16.31
C PRO A 280 -3.75 -3.46 17.31
N ASP A 281 -3.96 -3.74 18.59
CA ASP A 281 -3.84 -2.76 19.68
C ASP A 281 -2.44 -2.73 20.30
N THR A 282 -1.46 -3.43 19.68
CA THR A 282 -0.05 -3.39 20.09
C THR A 282 0.43 -1.95 20.16
N PRO A 283 0.93 -1.49 21.32
CA PRO A 283 1.38 -0.12 21.46
C PRO A 283 2.50 0.21 20.50
N PHE A 284 2.29 1.23 19.67
CA PHE A 284 3.24 1.74 18.69
C PHE A 284 3.95 0.64 17.90
N PHE A 285 3.14 -0.18 17.24
CA PHE A 285 3.57 -1.34 16.49
C PHE A 285 4.54 -0.98 15.36
N HIS A 286 5.67 -1.69 15.31
CA HIS A 286 6.69 -1.55 14.27
C HIS A 286 6.86 -2.87 13.54
N VAL A 287 7.06 -2.79 12.24
CA VAL A 287 7.31 -3.95 11.37
C VAL A 287 8.56 -3.71 10.55
N GLY A 288 9.35 -4.75 10.33
CA GLY A 288 10.41 -4.84 9.35
C GLY A 288 10.28 -6.13 8.57
N LEU A 289 10.49 -6.09 7.27
CA LEU A 289 10.45 -7.26 6.42
C LEU A 289 11.72 -7.31 5.58
N ASN A 290 12.49 -8.40 5.72
CA ASN A 290 13.74 -8.56 4.98
C ASN A 290 14.55 -7.25 4.99
N ALA A 291 14.65 -6.65 6.19
CA ALA A 291 15.23 -5.33 6.36
C ALA A 291 16.70 -5.34 5.91
N PRO A 292 17.15 -4.36 5.11
CA PRO A 292 18.55 -4.29 4.72
C PRO A 292 19.39 -4.09 5.97
N ASN A 293 20.50 -4.83 6.08
CA ASN A 293 21.52 -4.57 7.08
C ASN A 293 22.03 -3.14 6.89
N ALA A 294 21.51 -2.21 7.70
CA ALA A 294 21.88 -0.81 7.61
C ALA A 294 23.30 -0.64 8.12
N THR A 295 24.27 -0.47 7.22
CA THR A 295 25.52 0.14 7.60
C THR A 295 25.29 1.62 7.89
N TRP A 296 26.06 2.25 8.80
CA TRP A 296 25.99 3.69 9.11
C TRP A 296 26.07 4.57 7.84
N PHE A 297 26.81 4.13 6.84
CA PHE A 297 26.93 4.76 5.52
C PHE A 297 25.64 4.69 4.70
N ASP A 298 24.93 3.57 4.73
CA ASP A 298 23.65 3.41 4.01
C ASP A 298 22.55 4.32 4.59
N GLY A 299 22.59 4.59 5.89
CA GLY A 299 21.71 5.54 6.56
C GLY A 299 21.97 7.00 6.15
N PHE A 300 23.19 7.36 5.78
CA PHE A 300 23.56 8.73 5.42
C PHE A 300 23.29 9.02 3.92
N PHE A 301 23.50 8.04 3.05
CA PHE A 301 23.26 8.12 1.61
C PHE A 301 22.02 7.37 1.14
N SER A 302 21.21 6.84 2.08
CA SER A 302 20.00 6.15 1.70
C SER A 302 19.04 7.14 1.01
N LYS A 303 18.20 6.61 0.14
CA LYS A 303 17.14 7.27 -0.61
C LYS A 303 16.31 8.30 0.19
N ARG A 304 16.36 8.27 1.52
CA ARG A 304 15.68 9.17 2.44
C ARG A 304 16.23 10.58 2.49
N ALA A 305 17.52 10.78 2.15
CA ALA A 305 18.10 12.10 2.15
C ALA A 305 17.58 13.00 1.01
N PHE A 306 17.09 12.39 -0.08
CA PHE A 306 16.88 13.11 -1.33
C PHE A 306 15.50 12.93 -2.00
N GLY A 307 14.56 12.21 -1.38
CA GLY A 307 13.19 12.03 -1.91
C GLY A 307 13.08 11.09 -3.12
N VAL A 308 11.84 10.80 -3.53
CA VAL A 308 11.49 9.82 -4.57
C VAL A 308 12.11 10.11 -5.95
N GLY A 309 12.30 11.39 -6.29
CA GLY A 309 12.86 11.80 -7.59
C GLY A 309 14.30 11.34 -7.84
N ILE A 310 15.11 11.19 -6.79
CA ILE A 310 16.51 10.76 -6.90
C ILE A 310 16.66 9.24 -6.88
N GLN A 311 15.63 8.50 -6.45
CA GLN A 311 15.65 7.03 -6.52
C GLN A 311 15.85 6.53 -7.95
N ASN A 312 15.25 7.16 -8.94
CA ASN A 312 15.44 6.79 -10.35
C ASN A 312 16.81 7.23 -10.87
N ALA A 313 17.33 8.39 -10.44
CA ALA A 313 18.65 8.87 -10.84
C ALA A 313 19.79 8.02 -10.25
N THR A 314 19.70 7.60 -8.98
CA THR A 314 20.73 6.73 -8.38
C THR A 314 20.71 5.31 -8.93
N ARG A 315 19.57 4.78 -9.36
CA ARG A 315 19.50 3.50 -10.10
C ARG A 315 20.21 3.57 -11.46
N THR A 316 20.18 4.74 -12.10
CA THR A 316 20.80 4.97 -13.42
C THR A 316 22.28 5.25 -13.29
N ILE A 317 22.72 5.88 -12.20
CA ILE A 317 24.12 6.32 -12.02
C ILE A 317 25.01 5.27 -11.35
N LEU A 318 24.44 4.33 -10.59
CA LEU A 318 25.20 3.26 -9.92
C LEU A 318 24.79 1.87 -10.43
N PRO A 319 25.40 1.38 -11.52
CA PRO A 319 25.06 0.08 -12.11
C PRO A 319 25.46 -1.14 -11.24
N PHE A 320 26.03 -0.93 -10.06
CA PHE A 320 26.57 -1.99 -9.21
C PHE A 320 25.53 -2.78 -8.38
N HIS A 321 24.25 -2.47 -8.43
CA HIS A 321 23.23 -3.18 -7.67
C HIS A 321 22.17 -3.90 -8.54
N LYS A 322 22.63 -4.67 -9.52
CA LYS A 322 21.82 -5.73 -10.16
C LYS A 322 21.77 -7.03 -9.33
N GLY A 323 22.14 -6.99 -8.06
CA GLY A 323 21.99 -8.10 -7.14
C GLY A 323 20.73 -7.92 -6.26
N ARG A 324 20.01 -9.00 -6.00
CA ARG A 324 19.03 -9.12 -4.90
C ARG A 324 19.61 -8.38 -3.69
N ARG A 325 18.90 -7.39 -3.14
CA ARG A 325 19.32 -6.81 -1.87
C ARG A 325 19.28 -7.94 -0.84
N VAL A 326 20.41 -8.28 -0.29
CA VAL A 326 20.50 -9.25 0.79
C VAL A 326 19.94 -8.54 2.01
N GLY A 327 18.70 -8.83 2.36
CA GLY A 327 18.09 -8.41 3.61
C GLY A 327 18.51 -9.34 4.75
N ASP A 328 17.98 -9.08 5.94
CA ASP A 328 18.25 -9.89 7.14
C ASP A 328 17.48 -11.23 7.17
N GLY A 329 16.62 -11.49 6.18
CA GLY A 329 15.84 -12.72 6.08
C GLY A 329 14.75 -12.86 7.14
N LEU A 330 14.31 -11.78 7.79
CA LEU A 330 13.40 -11.80 8.90
C LEU A 330 12.14 -10.96 8.66
N LEU A 331 10.99 -11.44 9.15
CA LEU A 331 9.84 -10.62 9.48
C LEU A 331 9.95 -10.24 10.97
N ARG A 332 10.09 -8.96 11.26
CA ARG A 332 10.27 -8.41 12.61
C ARG A 332 9.00 -7.72 13.07
N LEU A 333 8.50 -8.11 14.23
CA LEU A 333 7.29 -7.57 14.87
C LEU A 333 7.68 -7.00 16.23
N GLN A 334 7.48 -5.68 16.42
CA GLN A 334 7.96 -4.99 17.62
C GLN A 334 6.88 -4.16 18.28
N ALA A 335 6.74 -4.29 19.59
CA ALA A 335 5.99 -3.37 20.45
C ALA A 335 6.96 -2.36 21.09
N ARG A 336 6.66 -1.06 20.93
CA ARG A 336 7.47 0.04 21.48
C ARG A 336 6.57 1.04 22.22
N ASN A 337 7.17 2.00 22.92
CA ASN A 337 6.42 3.08 23.58
C ASN A 337 6.52 4.41 22.84
N SER A 338 7.46 4.57 21.94
CA SER A 338 7.70 5.81 21.23
C SER A 338 8.37 5.57 19.87
N PHE A 339 8.28 6.57 19.02
CA PHE A 339 9.02 6.61 17.76
C PHE A 339 10.52 6.77 18.03
N HIS A 340 11.33 5.82 17.60
CA HIS A 340 12.77 5.85 17.81
C HIS A 340 13.49 6.72 16.77
N LYS A 341 14.57 7.39 17.22
CA LYS A 341 15.42 8.26 16.40
C LYS A 341 16.22 7.55 15.28
N GLY A 342 16.00 6.26 15.01
CA GLY A 342 16.77 5.46 14.06
C GLY A 342 16.67 5.86 12.59
N TYR A 343 15.84 6.84 12.28
CA TYR A 343 15.55 7.26 10.90
C TYR A 343 16.33 8.51 10.43
N GLY A 344 17.53 8.74 10.90
CA GLY A 344 18.39 9.85 10.44
C GLY A 344 17.84 11.26 10.74
N PRO A 345 18.58 12.33 10.39
CA PRO A 345 18.24 13.71 10.77
C PRO A 345 16.92 14.22 10.16
N PHE A 346 16.45 13.64 9.07
CA PHE A 346 15.21 14.05 8.40
C PHE A 346 13.94 13.52 9.09
N SER A 347 14.03 12.51 9.95
CA SER A 347 12.90 11.97 10.71
C SER A 347 12.43 12.91 11.84
N MET A 348 13.22 13.92 12.21
CA MET A 348 12.86 14.85 13.29
C MET A 348 11.60 15.68 13.01
N ASN A 349 11.19 15.79 11.77
CA ASN A 349 9.96 16.50 11.36
C ASN A 349 8.74 15.59 11.22
N HIS A 350 8.90 14.26 11.41
CA HIS A 350 7.78 13.33 11.32
C HIS A 350 6.75 13.60 12.44
N PRO A 351 5.44 13.67 12.14
CA PRO A 351 4.40 14.02 13.12
C PRO A 351 4.37 13.12 14.35
N LEU A 352 4.74 11.85 14.20
CA LEU A 352 4.75 10.88 15.30
C LEU A 352 6.03 10.92 16.15
N VAL A 353 7.05 11.71 15.79
CA VAL A 353 8.27 11.85 16.62
C VAL A 353 7.94 12.42 17.97
N GLY A 354 8.23 11.65 19.01
CA GLY A 354 7.92 11.98 20.40
C GLY A 354 6.44 11.81 20.78
N TRP A 355 5.61 11.20 19.90
CA TRP A 355 4.31 10.73 20.32
C TRP A 355 4.47 9.46 21.19
N VAL A 356 3.75 9.40 22.27
CA VAL A 356 3.69 8.26 23.19
C VAL A 356 2.22 7.85 23.30
N SER A 357 1.95 6.55 23.21
CA SER A 357 0.57 6.06 23.39
C SER A 357 0.04 6.46 24.78
N PRO A 358 -1.04 7.27 24.85
CA PRO A 358 -1.58 7.70 26.15
C PRO A 358 -2.07 6.54 27.02
N LYS A 359 -2.61 5.48 26.39
CA LYS A 359 -3.06 4.27 27.10
C LYS A 359 -1.91 3.53 27.78
N HIS A 360 -0.69 3.63 27.25
CA HIS A 360 0.46 2.83 27.66
C HIS A 360 1.62 3.67 28.22
N ALA A 361 1.39 4.97 28.49
CA ALA A 361 2.42 5.90 28.97
C ALA A 361 3.06 5.47 30.30
N HIS A 362 2.30 4.81 31.16
CA HIS A 362 2.75 4.32 32.48
C HIS A 362 2.98 2.81 32.53
N ALA A 363 2.93 2.10 31.40
CA ALA A 363 3.15 0.67 31.38
C ALA A 363 4.63 0.35 31.71
N THR A 364 4.84 -0.52 32.70
CA THR A 364 6.18 -0.96 33.14
C THR A 364 6.72 -2.13 32.32
N ARG A 365 5.92 -2.70 31.42
CA ARG A 365 6.29 -3.78 30.53
C ARG A 365 5.81 -3.48 29.11
N ARG A 366 6.51 -4.00 28.11
CA ARG A 366 6.10 -3.98 26.70
C ARG A 366 5.66 -5.38 26.33
N HIS A 367 4.51 -5.49 25.70
CA HIS A 367 3.93 -6.75 25.25
C HIS A 367 3.88 -6.76 23.72
N MET A 368 4.44 -7.82 23.11
CA MET A 368 4.23 -8.18 21.72
C MET A 368 3.39 -9.45 21.68
N ARG A 369 2.14 -9.32 21.29
CA ARG A 369 1.21 -10.46 21.22
C ARG A 369 1.03 -10.86 19.77
N VAL A 370 1.24 -12.15 19.47
CA VAL A 370 1.15 -12.73 18.13
C VAL A 370 0.50 -14.10 18.22
N ALA A 371 -0.49 -14.35 17.37
CA ALA A 371 -0.99 -15.69 17.12
C ALA A 371 -0.23 -16.32 15.94
N LEU A 372 0.25 -17.54 16.12
CA LEU A 372 0.87 -18.38 15.08
C LEU A 372 -0.01 -19.61 14.86
N CYS A 373 -0.53 -19.78 13.63
CA CYS A 373 -1.39 -20.92 13.27
C CYS A 373 -0.76 -21.76 12.18
N ALA A 374 -0.89 -23.10 12.28
CA ALA A 374 -0.38 -24.05 11.30
C ALA A 374 -1.54 -24.62 10.47
N ASN A 375 -1.76 -24.11 9.30
CA ASN A 375 -2.78 -24.59 8.36
C ASN A 375 -2.15 -25.51 7.32
N LYS A 376 -3.00 -26.26 6.58
CA LYS A 376 -2.53 -27.19 5.56
C LYS A 376 -1.79 -26.45 4.42
N ASN A 377 -2.27 -25.26 4.03
CA ASN A 377 -1.72 -24.46 2.95
C ASN A 377 -2.10 -23.00 3.11
N VAL A 378 -1.58 -22.14 2.22
CA VAL A 378 -1.78 -20.70 2.24
C VAL A 378 -3.24 -20.26 2.09
N LYS A 379 -4.05 -20.97 1.26
CA LYS A 379 -5.50 -20.69 1.12
C LYS A 379 -6.22 -20.87 2.45
N LEU A 380 -5.99 -22.00 3.12
CA LEU A 380 -6.59 -22.29 4.42
C LEU A 380 -6.06 -21.37 5.52
N ALA A 381 -4.79 -20.96 5.45
CA ALA A 381 -4.25 -19.94 6.35
C ALA A 381 -4.97 -18.59 6.20
N THR A 382 -5.23 -18.16 4.97
CA THR A 382 -5.98 -16.94 4.67
C THR A 382 -7.42 -17.02 5.18
N ILE A 383 -8.13 -18.11 4.87
CA ILE A 383 -9.50 -18.33 5.36
C ILE A 383 -9.55 -18.36 6.90
N ASN A 384 -8.54 -18.96 7.54
CA ASN A 384 -8.46 -19.02 9.00
C ASN A 384 -8.32 -17.61 9.61
N VAL A 385 -7.47 -16.76 9.03
CA VAL A 385 -7.33 -15.35 9.43
C VAL A 385 -8.63 -14.58 9.20
N HIS A 386 -9.30 -14.77 8.06
CA HIS A 386 -10.54 -14.05 7.74
C HIS A 386 -11.67 -14.30 8.76
N LYS A 387 -11.63 -15.41 9.51
CA LYS A 387 -12.60 -15.65 10.61
C LYS A 387 -12.49 -14.64 11.74
N THR A 388 -11.33 -14.00 11.92
CA THR A 388 -11.10 -12.99 12.97
C THR A 388 -11.47 -11.58 12.50
N LEU A 389 -11.71 -11.37 11.21
CA LEU A 389 -11.99 -10.08 10.64
C LEU A 389 -13.48 -9.75 10.69
N HIS A 390 -13.78 -8.48 10.79
CA HIS A 390 -15.16 -7.99 10.66
C HIS A 390 -15.65 -8.13 9.23
N LYS A 391 -16.86 -8.64 9.06
CA LYS A 391 -17.52 -8.74 7.76
C LYS A 391 -18.28 -7.47 7.42
N PRO A 392 -18.28 -7.01 6.17
CA PRO A 392 -19.12 -5.90 5.72
C PRO A 392 -20.60 -6.28 5.83
N LYS A 393 -21.45 -5.29 5.96
CA LYS A 393 -22.92 -5.51 6.06
C LYS A 393 -23.56 -5.78 4.71
N ALA A 394 -22.98 -5.22 3.65
CA ALA A 394 -23.42 -5.34 2.27
C ALA A 394 -22.23 -5.13 1.34
N ALA A 395 -22.35 -5.54 0.07
CA ALA A 395 -21.46 -5.09 -0.98
C ALA A 395 -21.73 -3.61 -1.31
N PRO A 396 -20.76 -2.89 -1.91
CA PRO A 396 -21.01 -1.60 -2.54
C PRO A 396 -22.15 -1.66 -3.56
N PRO A 397 -22.84 -0.54 -3.87
CA PRO A 397 -23.89 -0.51 -4.90
C PRO A 397 -23.42 -1.12 -6.23
N SER A 398 -24.28 -1.92 -6.88
CA SER A 398 -23.90 -2.71 -8.06
C SER A 398 -23.39 -1.87 -9.23
N GLU A 399 -23.76 -0.61 -9.30
CA GLU A 399 -23.36 0.35 -10.34
C GLU A 399 -21.84 0.50 -10.44
N VAL A 400 -21.11 0.45 -9.30
CA VAL A 400 -19.64 0.59 -9.31
C VAL A 400 -18.93 -0.63 -9.87
N PHE A 401 -19.63 -1.79 -9.92
CA PHE A 401 -19.14 -2.98 -10.61
C PHE A 401 -19.51 -2.97 -12.08
N ARG A 402 -20.64 -2.35 -12.47
CA ARG A 402 -21.16 -2.37 -13.85
C ARG A 402 -20.41 -1.46 -14.79
N ALA A 403 -20.11 -0.23 -14.37
CA ALA A 403 -19.47 0.75 -15.24
C ALA A 403 -18.41 1.56 -14.48
N PRO A 404 -17.48 2.23 -15.18
CA PRO A 404 -16.41 2.99 -14.55
C PRO A 404 -16.92 4.18 -13.73
N ILE A 405 -16.22 4.48 -12.66
CA ILE A 405 -16.28 5.77 -11.97
C ILE A 405 -15.49 6.79 -12.80
N TRP A 406 -16.04 7.99 -12.99
CA TRP A 406 -15.41 9.07 -13.74
C TRP A 406 -15.03 10.21 -12.78
N THR A 407 -13.79 10.22 -12.32
CA THR A 407 -13.31 11.27 -11.41
C THR A 407 -12.75 12.48 -12.17
N THR A 408 -13.00 13.68 -11.67
CA THR A 408 -12.48 14.90 -12.26
C THR A 408 -10.97 15.12 -11.97
N TRP A 409 -10.37 14.38 -11.01
CA TRP A 409 -9.06 14.67 -10.45
C TRP A 409 -7.91 14.79 -11.45
N ALA A 410 -7.56 13.73 -12.19
CA ALA A 410 -6.38 13.77 -13.05
C ALA A 410 -6.55 14.73 -14.24
N LYS A 411 -7.78 14.85 -14.77
CA LYS A 411 -8.12 15.73 -15.90
C LYS A 411 -8.15 17.20 -15.50
N MET A 412 -8.75 17.54 -14.35
CA MET A 412 -9.08 18.92 -14.00
C MET A 412 -8.24 19.45 -12.83
N LYS A 413 -7.73 18.57 -11.98
CA LYS A 413 -7.09 18.94 -10.70
C LYS A 413 -8.03 19.86 -9.91
N THR A 414 -7.53 20.94 -9.38
CA THR A 414 -8.30 21.95 -8.63
C THR A 414 -9.11 22.92 -9.51
N ASN A 415 -9.05 22.77 -10.83
CA ASN A 415 -9.74 23.64 -11.80
C ASN A 415 -11.11 23.08 -12.20
N VAL A 416 -11.85 22.56 -11.24
CA VAL A 416 -13.21 22.00 -11.40
C VAL A 416 -14.25 23.11 -11.34
N SER A 417 -15.33 22.99 -12.13
CA SER A 417 -16.51 23.88 -12.09
C SER A 417 -17.75 23.13 -12.62
N GLN A 418 -18.95 23.63 -12.32
CA GLN A 418 -20.22 23.10 -12.80
C GLN A 418 -20.21 22.87 -14.33
N GLU A 419 -19.84 23.91 -15.12
CA GLU A 419 -19.76 23.84 -16.57
C GLU A 419 -18.83 22.69 -17.02
N LYS A 420 -17.64 22.56 -16.41
CA LYS A 420 -16.68 21.52 -16.76
C LYS A 420 -17.13 20.12 -16.39
N VAL A 421 -17.82 19.96 -15.26
CA VAL A 421 -18.39 18.67 -14.84
C VAL A 421 -19.46 18.22 -15.80
N LEU A 422 -20.40 19.10 -16.18
CA LEU A 422 -21.45 18.80 -17.16
C LEU A 422 -20.85 18.50 -18.56
N SER A 423 -19.89 19.31 -19.01
CA SER A 423 -19.18 19.05 -20.26
C SER A 423 -18.46 17.69 -20.23
N PHE A 424 -17.84 17.32 -19.12
CA PHE A 424 -17.16 16.04 -18.97
C PHE A 424 -18.14 14.87 -19.07
N ALA A 425 -19.30 14.95 -18.42
CA ALA A 425 -20.36 13.93 -18.52
C ALA A 425 -20.86 13.78 -19.97
N GLN A 426 -21.10 14.90 -20.65
CA GLN A 426 -21.51 14.91 -22.05
C GLN A 426 -20.43 14.31 -22.96
N GLU A 427 -19.13 14.64 -22.76
CA GLU A 427 -18.00 14.06 -23.51
C GLU A 427 -17.94 12.54 -23.34
N ILE A 428 -18.16 12.01 -22.13
CA ILE A 428 -18.16 10.58 -21.84
C ILE A 428 -19.20 9.86 -22.68
N LEU A 429 -20.46 10.33 -22.64
CA LEU A 429 -21.55 9.74 -23.40
C LEU A 429 -21.38 9.89 -24.92
N ALA A 430 -20.94 11.06 -25.37
CA ALA A 430 -20.67 11.32 -26.79
C ALA A 430 -19.58 10.43 -27.38
N ASN A 431 -18.69 9.90 -26.56
CA ASN A 431 -17.64 8.96 -26.94
C ASN A 431 -18.04 7.49 -26.75
N GLY A 432 -19.30 7.20 -26.42
CA GLY A 432 -19.82 5.82 -26.28
C GLY A 432 -19.40 5.11 -25.01
N MET A 433 -19.00 5.85 -23.97
CA MET A 433 -18.65 5.26 -22.68
C MET A 433 -19.87 5.17 -21.76
N SER A 434 -19.86 4.18 -20.86
CA SER A 434 -20.96 3.93 -19.93
C SER A 434 -21.09 5.02 -18.86
N ALA A 435 -22.33 5.31 -18.46
CA ALA A 435 -22.68 6.15 -17.32
C ALA A 435 -22.70 5.32 -16.03
N SER A 436 -21.97 5.78 -15.01
CA SER A 436 -21.93 5.18 -13.66
C SER A 436 -21.91 6.29 -12.62
N VAL A 437 -20.74 6.67 -12.13
CA VAL A 437 -20.54 7.72 -11.13
C VAL A 437 -19.70 8.85 -11.72
N ILE A 438 -20.15 10.09 -11.55
CA ILE A 438 -19.29 11.28 -11.67
C ILE A 438 -18.80 11.64 -10.28
N GLU A 439 -17.49 11.63 -10.10
CA GLU A 439 -16.81 11.99 -8.86
C GLU A 439 -16.20 13.38 -8.98
N ILE A 440 -16.77 14.36 -8.27
CA ILE A 440 -16.28 15.73 -8.24
C ILE A 440 -15.20 15.84 -7.15
N ASP A 441 -13.97 15.99 -7.59
CA ASP A 441 -12.78 15.97 -6.74
C ASP A 441 -12.40 17.35 -6.16
N ASP A 442 -11.20 17.52 -5.65
CA ASP A 442 -10.69 18.66 -4.88
C ASP A 442 -11.11 20.04 -5.43
N LYS A 443 -11.29 21.00 -4.53
CA LYS A 443 -11.68 22.40 -4.79
C LYS A 443 -13.13 22.62 -5.31
N TRP A 444 -14.04 21.70 -5.04
CA TRP A 444 -15.46 21.95 -5.26
C TRP A 444 -16.10 22.83 -4.18
N GLN A 445 -15.60 22.79 -2.93
CA GLN A 445 -16.13 23.50 -1.79
C GLN A 445 -15.52 24.90 -1.63
N CYS A 446 -16.28 25.82 -1.01
CA CYS A 446 -15.87 27.21 -0.77
C CYS A 446 -14.66 27.31 0.16
N GLY A 447 -14.61 26.49 1.21
CA GLY A 447 -13.47 26.33 2.12
C GLY A 447 -13.33 24.89 2.56
N TYR A 448 -12.12 24.39 2.75
CA TYR A 448 -11.91 23.01 3.16
C TYR A 448 -12.59 22.69 4.49
N GLY A 449 -13.57 21.82 4.48
CA GLY A 449 -14.37 21.42 5.63
C GLY A 449 -15.70 22.15 5.80
N ASP A 450 -15.98 23.22 5.01
CA ASP A 450 -17.29 23.88 5.04
C ASP A 450 -18.40 23.01 4.44
N LEU A 451 -18.04 22.09 3.53
CA LEU A 451 -19.00 21.15 2.90
C LEU A 451 -20.17 21.87 2.21
N ASP A 452 -19.90 23.04 1.64
CA ASP A 452 -20.79 23.78 0.75
C ASP A 452 -20.10 24.06 -0.57
N PHE A 453 -20.82 24.00 -1.69
CA PHE A 453 -20.26 24.30 -3.00
C PHE A 453 -19.79 25.76 -3.11
N ASP A 454 -18.64 25.95 -3.77
CA ASP A 454 -18.19 27.28 -4.14
C ASP A 454 -19.14 27.89 -5.18
N ALA A 455 -19.96 28.85 -4.76
CA ALA A 455 -20.98 29.45 -5.62
C ALA A 455 -20.44 30.16 -6.87
N THR A 456 -19.12 30.48 -6.89
CA THR A 456 -18.50 31.07 -8.09
C THR A 456 -18.15 30.00 -9.14
N LYS A 457 -17.90 28.78 -8.72
CA LYS A 457 -17.59 27.63 -9.57
C LYS A 457 -18.84 26.80 -9.87
N PHE A 458 -19.73 26.71 -8.92
CA PHE A 458 -20.96 25.92 -8.96
C PHE A 458 -22.15 26.82 -8.60
N PRO A 459 -22.65 27.63 -9.55
CA PRO A 459 -23.73 28.59 -9.30
C PRO A 459 -25.06 27.92 -8.97
N ASP A 460 -25.34 26.73 -9.49
CA ASP A 460 -26.52 25.94 -9.21
C ASP A 460 -26.17 24.44 -9.12
N PRO A 461 -25.62 23.98 -7.98
CA PRO A 461 -25.19 22.59 -7.87
C PRO A 461 -26.37 21.60 -7.88
N SER A 462 -27.56 21.99 -7.45
CA SER A 462 -28.74 21.11 -7.50
C SER A 462 -29.15 20.83 -8.95
N SER A 463 -29.28 21.86 -9.79
CA SER A 463 -29.56 21.68 -11.22
C SER A 463 -28.46 20.84 -11.90
N MET A 464 -27.19 21.04 -11.55
CA MET A 464 -26.08 20.22 -12.09
C MET A 464 -26.28 18.74 -11.74
N VAL A 465 -26.62 18.42 -10.50
CA VAL A 465 -26.83 17.03 -10.05
C VAL A 465 -28.05 16.43 -10.77
N ASP A 466 -29.15 17.17 -10.90
CA ASP A 466 -30.33 16.72 -11.63
C ASP A 466 -30.03 16.42 -13.11
N GLU A 467 -29.22 17.28 -13.77
CA GLU A 467 -28.77 17.05 -15.15
C GLU A 467 -27.88 15.81 -15.27
N LEU A 468 -26.97 15.58 -14.30
CA LEU A 468 -26.11 14.38 -14.25
C LEU A 468 -26.94 13.11 -14.02
N HIS A 469 -27.94 13.16 -13.14
CA HIS A 469 -28.89 12.07 -12.93
C HIS A 469 -29.71 11.78 -14.20
N ALA A 470 -30.15 12.83 -14.91
CA ALA A 470 -30.87 12.67 -16.18
C ALA A 470 -29.98 12.04 -17.28
N MET A 471 -28.66 12.23 -17.21
CA MET A 471 -27.68 11.55 -18.05
C MET A 471 -27.34 10.12 -17.60
N GLY A 472 -27.86 9.66 -16.46
CA GLY A 472 -27.65 8.32 -15.91
C GLY A 472 -26.43 8.18 -14.96
N PHE A 473 -25.81 9.27 -14.56
CA PHE A 473 -24.73 9.25 -13.56
C PHE A 473 -25.27 9.41 -12.13
N LYS A 474 -24.70 8.67 -11.20
CA LYS A 474 -24.68 9.05 -9.78
C LYS A 474 -23.58 10.09 -9.54
N VAL A 475 -23.72 10.88 -8.48
CA VAL A 475 -22.79 11.98 -8.18
C VAL A 475 -22.19 11.79 -6.81
N THR A 476 -20.86 11.73 -6.75
CA THR A 476 -20.11 11.74 -5.49
C THR A 476 -19.20 12.97 -5.42
N VAL A 477 -18.92 13.41 -4.18
CA VAL A 477 -18.00 14.52 -3.95
C VAL A 477 -16.88 14.12 -3.00
N TRP A 478 -15.70 14.66 -3.25
CA TRP A 478 -14.51 14.43 -2.46
C TRP A 478 -14.57 15.14 -1.11
N VAL A 479 -14.22 14.45 -0.02
CA VAL A 479 -14.15 14.96 1.34
C VAL A 479 -12.92 14.43 2.06
N MET A 480 -12.44 15.17 3.06
CA MET A 480 -11.31 14.79 3.90
C MET A 480 -11.56 15.20 5.36
N PRO A 481 -10.88 14.62 6.35
CA PRO A 481 -11.09 14.93 7.76
C PRO A 481 -10.35 16.21 8.22
N PHE A 482 -10.02 17.14 7.32
CA PHE A 482 -9.27 18.35 7.65
C PHE A 482 -10.09 19.61 7.37
N ILE A 483 -10.11 20.49 8.35
CA ILE A 483 -10.91 21.73 8.34
C ILE A 483 -9.96 22.92 8.36
N ALA A 484 -10.14 23.85 7.42
CA ALA A 484 -9.29 25.03 7.28
C ALA A 484 -9.65 26.12 8.31
N GLU A 485 -8.65 26.84 8.80
CA GLU A 485 -8.75 27.86 9.85
C GLU A 485 -9.70 29.01 9.49
N ASP A 486 -9.81 29.34 8.20
CA ASP A 486 -10.59 30.45 7.66
C ASP A 486 -12.07 30.12 7.42
N THR A 487 -12.52 28.90 7.74
CA THR A 487 -13.87 28.39 7.48
C THR A 487 -14.87 28.64 8.61
N MET A 488 -16.18 28.58 8.28
CA MET A 488 -17.26 28.60 9.28
C MET A 488 -17.24 27.31 10.10
N ALA A 489 -16.95 26.17 9.46
CA ALA A 489 -16.83 24.89 10.12
C ALA A 489 -15.77 24.92 11.23
N TYR A 490 -14.62 25.57 10.99
CA TYR A 490 -13.60 25.72 12.02
C TYR A 490 -14.11 26.53 13.22
N ARG A 491 -14.76 27.65 12.97
CA ARG A 491 -15.32 28.50 14.05
C ARG A 491 -16.35 27.75 14.89
N GLU A 492 -17.23 27.02 14.24
CA GLU A 492 -18.26 26.22 14.91
C GLU A 492 -17.65 25.08 15.75
N GLY A 493 -16.73 24.28 15.17
CA GLY A 493 -16.17 23.09 15.83
C GLY A 493 -15.11 23.40 16.89
N LYS A 494 -14.40 24.54 16.79
CA LYS A 494 -13.35 24.92 17.73
C LYS A 494 -13.85 25.06 19.16
N ASP A 495 -14.94 25.79 19.35
CA ASP A 495 -15.48 26.08 20.68
C ASP A 495 -16.11 24.83 21.32
N LYS A 496 -16.49 23.85 20.51
CA LYS A 496 -17.03 22.55 20.93
C LYS A 496 -15.96 21.47 21.15
N GLY A 497 -14.68 21.76 20.83
CA GLY A 497 -13.60 20.79 21.00
C GLY A 497 -13.63 19.62 19.99
N TYR A 498 -14.12 19.84 18.78
CA TYR A 498 -14.31 18.79 17.76
C TYR A 498 -13.04 18.43 16.99
N PHE A 499 -11.92 19.08 17.30
CA PHE A 499 -10.67 18.88 16.56
C PHE A 499 -9.59 18.22 17.40
N VAL A 500 -8.76 17.43 16.74
CA VAL A 500 -7.55 16.84 17.33
C VAL A 500 -6.65 17.95 17.85
N ASN A 501 -6.29 17.87 19.12
CA ASN A 501 -5.43 18.84 19.78
C ASN A 501 -3.94 18.42 19.66
N SER A 502 -3.05 19.29 20.11
CA SER A 502 -1.61 19.04 20.17
C SER A 502 -0.98 19.75 21.36
N SER A 503 -0.12 19.05 22.08
CA SER A 503 0.66 19.66 23.16
C SER A 503 1.72 20.69 22.69
N THR A 504 1.92 20.84 21.36
CA THR A 504 2.99 21.69 20.81
C THR A 504 2.53 22.87 19.97
N ARG A 505 1.37 22.81 19.31
CA ARG A 505 0.88 23.84 18.36
C ARG A 505 -0.61 23.75 18.16
N ASN A 506 -1.45 24.17 18.99
CA ASN A 506 -2.92 24.29 18.81
C ASN A 506 -3.58 23.37 17.73
N GLY A 507 -2.98 22.24 17.39
CA GLY A 507 -3.47 21.26 16.42
C GLY A 507 -3.30 21.60 14.94
N PHE A 508 -2.78 22.79 14.58
CA PHE A 508 -2.63 23.17 13.17
C PHE A 508 -1.47 22.48 12.44
N PHE A 509 -1.74 22.10 11.17
CA PHE A 509 -0.76 21.58 10.22
C PHE A 509 -1.12 22.04 8.79
N ARG A 510 -0.31 21.67 7.81
CA ARG A 510 -0.61 21.88 6.38
C ARG A 510 -0.68 20.53 5.68
N TRP A 511 -1.66 20.39 4.82
CA TRP A 511 -1.82 19.22 3.97
C TRP A 511 -2.06 19.66 2.54
N TRP A 512 -1.35 19.04 1.57
CA TRP A 512 -1.47 19.35 0.15
C TRP A 512 -1.43 20.87 -0.10
N GLN A 513 -2.42 21.41 -0.79
CA GLN A 513 -2.55 22.85 -1.11
C GLN A 513 -3.37 23.63 -0.06
N THR A 514 -3.67 23.04 1.08
CA THR A 514 -4.52 23.68 2.08
C THR A 514 -3.83 24.87 2.74
N PRO A 515 -4.60 25.90 3.20
CA PRO A 515 -4.14 26.79 4.26
C PRO A 515 -3.86 25.99 5.53
N PRO A 516 -3.49 26.60 6.67
CA PRO A 516 -3.46 25.88 7.94
C PRO A 516 -4.78 25.19 8.21
N VAL A 517 -4.73 23.89 8.53
CA VAL A 517 -5.91 23.04 8.81
C VAL A 517 -5.75 22.38 10.18
N VAL A 518 -6.90 21.98 10.76
CA VAL A 518 -6.99 21.07 11.91
C VAL A 518 -7.62 19.76 11.48
N ALA A 519 -7.29 18.66 12.15
CA ALA A 519 -7.93 17.38 11.89
C ALA A 519 -9.21 17.25 12.73
N LEU A 520 -10.29 16.73 12.12
CA LEU A 520 -11.49 16.31 12.84
C LEU A 520 -11.11 15.22 13.86
N ASP A 521 -11.57 15.34 15.09
CA ASP A 521 -11.38 14.26 16.06
C ASP A 521 -12.43 13.16 15.87
N VAL A 522 -12.11 12.23 14.98
CA VAL A 522 -12.99 11.09 14.63
C VAL A 522 -13.16 10.09 15.77
N THR A 523 -12.47 10.30 16.90
CA THR A 523 -12.64 9.52 18.14
C THR A 523 -13.65 10.16 19.10
N ASN A 524 -14.09 11.40 18.80
CA ASN A 524 -15.12 12.11 19.54
C ASN A 524 -16.49 11.87 18.87
N PRO A 525 -17.45 11.19 19.54
CA PRO A 525 -18.75 10.91 18.96
C PRO A 525 -19.53 12.18 18.54
N GLU A 526 -19.45 13.25 19.32
CA GLU A 526 -20.13 14.51 19.00
C GLU A 526 -19.53 15.18 17.74
N ALA A 527 -18.22 15.12 17.57
CA ALA A 527 -17.54 15.62 16.37
C ALA A 527 -17.90 14.80 15.13
N VAL A 528 -18.00 13.49 15.28
CA VAL A 528 -18.47 12.58 14.21
C VAL A 528 -19.90 12.89 13.82
N ASP A 529 -20.82 12.98 14.78
CA ASP A 529 -22.24 13.28 14.52
C ASP A 529 -22.42 14.65 13.86
N TRP A 530 -21.66 15.63 14.30
CA TRP A 530 -21.63 16.96 13.69
C TRP A 530 -21.17 16.90 12.22
N PHE A 531 -20.09 16.21 11.93
CA PHE A 531 -19.54 16.12 10.58
C PHE A 531 -20.45 15.29 9.65
N VAL A 532 -20.93 14.14 10.11
CA VAL A 532 -21.86 13.28 9.36
C VAL A 532 -23.18 14.00 9.06
N SER A 533 -23.72 14.77 10.02
CA SER A 533 -24.94 15.53 9.78
C SER A 533 -24.78 16.63 8.73
N ARG A 534 -23.58 17.21 8.60
CA ARG A 534 -23.27 18.19 7.53
C ARG A 534 -23.18 17.50 6.17
N LEU A 535 -22.59 16.31 6.08
CA LEU A 535 -22.57 15.51 4.85
C LEU A 535 -23.98 15.08 4.42
N LYS A 536 -24.82 14.62 5.35
CA LYS A 536 -26.21 14.28 5.06
C LYS A 536 -27.01 15.48 4.56
N ARG A 537 -26.82 16.65 5.17
CA ARG A 537 -27.44 17.90 4.70
C ARG A 537 -27.01 18.24 3.27
N LEU A 538 -25.76 18.01 2.90
CA LEU A 538 -25.28 18.20 1.53
C LEU A 538 -25.99 17.26 0.56
N GLN A 539 -26.18 15.97 0.92
CA GLN A 539 -26.95 15.01 0.15
C GLN A 539 -28.42 15.46 -0.02
N GLU A 540 -29.07 15.80 1.08
CA GLU A 540 -30.48 16.23 1.07
C GLU A 540 -30.67 17.51 0.27
N LYS A 541 -29.74 18.46 0.34
CA LYS A 541 -29.86 19.77 -0.32
C LYS A 541 -29.64 19.70 -1.82
N HIS A 542 -28.70 18.86 -2.27
CA HIS A 542 -28.25 18.86 -3.67
C HIS A 542 -28.40 17.53 -4.39
N GLY A 543 -28.94 16.49 -3.75
CA GLY A 543 -29.14 15.18 -4.38
C GLY A 543 -27.83 14.37 -4.55
N ILE A 544 -26.76 14.69 -3.81
CA ILE A 544 -25.49 13.94 -3.86
C ILE A 544 -25.71 12.50 -3.42
N ASP A 545 -25.25 11.51 -4.22
CA ASP A 545 -25.46 10.08 -3.94
C ASP A 545 -24.46 9.52 -2.91
N GLY A 546 -23.24 10.05 -2.86
CA GLY A 546 -22.21 9.53 -1.97
C GLY A 546 -20.94 10.38 -1.89
N PHE A 547 -19.87 9.78 -1.35
CA PHE A 547 -18.65 10.51 -1.04
C PHE A 547 -17.38 9.71 -1.31
N LYS A 548 -16.35 10.41 -1.78
CA LYS A 548 -14.96 9.95 -1.76
C LYS A 548 -14.29 10.46 -0.50
N PHE A 549 -14.08 9.57 0.47
CA PHE A 549 -13.40 9.86 1.73
C PHE A 549 -11.89 9.71 1.56
N ASP A 550 -11.22 10.82 1.34
CA ASP A 550 -9.77 10.86 1.12
C ASP A 550 -9.00 11.14 2.41
N ALA A 551 -7.68 10.97 2.37
CA ALA A 551 -6.79 11.12 3.54
C ALA A 551 -7.16 10.17 4.71
N GLY A 552 -6.99 10.62 5.95
CA GLY A 552 -7.25 9.82 7.15
C GLY A 552 -6.03 9.06 7.66
N GLU A 553 -4.88 9.18 7.01
CA GLU A 553 -3.62 8.61 7.48
C GLU A 553 -3.06 9.41 8.67
N PRO A 554 -2.54 8.72 9.71
CA PRO A 554 -1.99 9.39 10.90
C PRO A 554 -0.74 10.24 10.63
N CYS A 555 -0.09 10.04 9.47
CA CYS A 555 1.09 10.83 9.08
C CYS A 555 0.80 12.34 8.92
N PHE A 556 -0.45 12.74 8.78
CA PHE A 556 -0.89 14.13 8.66
C PHE A 556 -1.34 14.75 9.98
N LEU A 557 -1.47 13.96 11.05
CA LEU A 557 -1.86 14.49 12.36
C LEU A 557 -0.80 15.45 12.92
N PRO A 558 -1.19 16.43 13.74
CA PRO A 558 -0.22 17.36 14.34
C PRO A 558 0.73 16.61 15.27
N ARG A 559 1.94 17.14 15.45
CA ARG A 559 2.93 16.54 16.35
C ARG A 559 2.39 16.44 17.78
N ARG A 560 2.64 15.28 18.41
CA ARG A 560 2.16 15.00 19.79
C ARG A 560 0.66 15.26 19.92
N PHE A 561 -0.08 14.77 18.94
CA PHE A 561 -1.53 14.93 18.90
C PHE A 561 -2.19 14.30 20.13
N ILE A 562 -3.35 14.83 20.46
CA ILE A 562 -4.20 14.40 21.56
C ILE A 562 -5.62 14.26 21.01
N THR A 563 -6.19 13.08 21.12
CA THR A 563 -7.56 12.75 20.69
C THR A 563 -8.49 12.66 21.91
N HIS A 564 -9.78 12.81 21.70
CA HIS A 564 -10.82 12.69 22.74
C HIS A 564 -10.74 11.30 23.40
N THR A 565 -10.78 10.24 22.61
CA THR A 565 -10.51 8.88 23.10
C THR A 565 -9.02 8.57 22.92
N PRO A 566 -8.30 8.25 23.99
CA PRO A 566 -6.89 7.91 23.92
C PRO A 566 -6.63 6.71 23.01
N LEU A 567 -5.59 6.77 22.18
CA LEU A 567 -5.23 5.70 21.24
C LEU A 567 -4.10 4.84 21.79
N SER A 568 -4.12 3.55 21.49
CA SER A 568 -2.98 2.63 21.68
C SER A 568 -1.96 2.79 20.58
N HIS A 569 -2.46 2.90 19.34
CA HIS A 569 -1.67 3.03 18.13
C HIS A 569 -2.25 4.11 17.21
N PRO A 570 -1.44 4.88 16.48
CA PRO A 570 -1.93 5.93 15.58
C PRO A 570 -2.92 5.46 14.51
N SER A 571 -2.82 4.21 14.04
CA SER A 571 -3.74 3.63 13.04
C SER A 571 -5.20 3.58 13.50
N GLU A 572 -5.46 3.65 14.81
CA GLU A 572 -6.83 3.72 15.32
C GLU A 572 -7.56 4.98 14.84
N TYR A 573 -6.84 6.06 14.51
CA TYR A 573 -7.43 7.24 13.88
C TYR A 573 -7.98 6.91 12.49
N THR A 574 -7.21 6.19 11.66
CA THR A 574 -7.68 5.73 10.34
C THR A 574 -8.89 4.81 10.48
N ARG A 575 -8.81 3.84 11.39
CA ARG A 575 -9.92 2.92 11.66
C ARG A 575 -11.20 3.68 12.06
N ALA A 576 -11.06 4.70 12.90
CA ALA A 576 -12.19 5.55 13.32
C ALA A 576 -12.73 6.41 12.17
N TRP A 577 -11.89 6.98 11.30
CA TRP A 577 -12.31 7.71 10.09
C TRP A 577 -13.19 6.85 9.20
N VAL A 578 -12.75 5.63 8.91
CA VAL A 578 -13.51 4.69 8.08
C VAL A 578 -14.78 4.20 8.78
N ASN A 579 -14.67 3.70 10.03
CA ASN A 579 -15.78 3.03 10.69
C ASN A 579 -16.81 3.98 11.29
N ASN A 580 -16.43 5.18 11.73
CA ASN A 580 -17.33 6.11 12.38
C ASN A 580 -17.95 7.11 11.38
N VAL A 581 -17.25 7.43 10.28
CA VAL A 581 -17.69 8.43 9.31
C VAL A 581 -18.08 7.79 7.98
N ALA A 582 -17.13 7.20 7.22
CA ALA A 582 -17.38 6.69 5.88
C ALA A 582 -18.46 5.60 5.85
N SER A 583 -18.49 4.69 6.84
CA SER A 583 -19.47 3.61 6.95
C SER A 583 -20.93 4.05 7.12
N LYS A 584 -21.18 5.36 7.28
CA LYS A 584 -22.53 5.92 7.39
C LYS A 584 -23.19 6.17 6.03
N PHE A 585 -22.44 5.95 4.94
CA PHE A 585 -22.87 6.24 3.58
C PHE A 585 -22.76 4.98 2.72
N GLU A 586 -23.77 4.72 1.92
CA GLU A 586 -23.86 3.50 1.10
C GLU A 586 -22.90 3.56 -0.08
N LEU A 587 -22.91 4.65 -0.84
CA LEU A 587 -21.96 4.89 -1.92
C LEU A 587 -20.76 5.66 -1.37
N ALA A 588 -19.71 4.94 -1.01
CA ALA A 588 -18.52 5.48 -0.40
C ALA A 588 -17.23 4.86 -0.97
N GLU A 589 -16.23 5.68 -1.15
CA GLU A 589 -14.85 5.32 -1.44
C GLU A 589 -13.95 5.78 -0.30
N VAL A 590 -13.04 4.92 0.17
CA VAL A 590 -12.03 5.27 1.17
C VAL A 590 -10.64 5.00 0.61
N ARG A 591 -9.66 5.87 0.90
CA ARG A 591 -8.27 5.66 0.48
C ARG A 591 -7.47 4.87 1.50
N SER A 592 -7.66 5.14 2.77
CA SER A 592 -6.88 4.56 3.85
C SER A 592 -7.69 3.52 4.63
N GLY A 593 -7.01 2.50 5.15
CA GLY A 593 -7.63 1.45 5.93
C GLY A 593 -6.68 0.79 6.93
N HIS A 594 -7.23 0.49 8.12
CA HIS A 594 -6.56 -0.30 9.14
C HIS A 594 -7.59 -1.06 9.97
N ASN A 595 -7.60 -2.39 9.85
CA ASN A 595 -8.58 -3.24 10.56
C ASN A 595 -10.03 -2.74 10.44
N SER A 596 -10.41 -2.32 9.24
CA SER A 596 -11.72 -1.75 8.90
C SER A 596 -12.46 -2.58 7.83
N THR A 597 -12.21 -3.89 7.81
CA THR A 597 -12.78 -4.85 6.84
C THR A 597 -14.30 -4.96 6.91
N GLY A 598 -14.92 -4.57 8.04
CA GLY A 598 -16.37 -4.51 8.20
C GLY A 598 -17.08 -3.38 7.47
N ASN A 599 -16.35 -2.56 6.71
CA ASN A 599 -16.89 -1.47 5.93
C ASN A 599 -17.28 -1.93 4.50
N SER A 600 -18.45 -1.49 4.04
CA SER A 600 -18.99 -1.78 2.70
C SER A 600 -18.46 -0.84 1.60
N SER A 601 -17.55 0.08 1.92
CA SER A 601 -16.99 1.04 0.94
C SER A 601 -16.02 0.38 -0.04
N LEU A 602 -15.89 0.98 -1.23
CA LEU A 602 -14.73 0.72 -2.08
C LEU A 602 -13.46 1.17 -1.37
N VAL A 603 -12.44 0.30 -1.37
CA VAL A 603 -11.11 0.63 -0.84
C VAL A 603 -10.19 0.94 -2.01
N ARG A 604 -9.96 2.23 -2.24
CA ARG A 604 -9.08 2.70 -3.31
C ARG A 604 -7.62 2.51 -2.92
N MET A 605 -6.82 2.03 -3.84
CA MET A 605 -5.37 2.01 -3.68
C MET A 605 -4.83 3.44 -3.54
N GLY A 606 -3.72 3.60 -2.83
CA GLY A 606 -3.01 4.89 -2.79
C GLY A 606 -2.61 5.35 -4.19
N ASP A 607 -2.46 6.66 -4.36
CA ASP A 607 -2.28 7.33 -5.64
C ASP A 607 -1.20 6.68 -6.51
N ARG A 608 -1.58 6.33 -7.75
CA ARG A 608 -0.70 5.69 -8.73
C ARG A 608 -0.04 6.72 -9.64
N PHE A 609 1.20 6.44 -10.02
CA PHE A 609 1.94 7.26 -10.99
C PHE A 609 1.64 6.79 -12.42
N SER A 610 1.61 7.71 -13.37
CA SER A 610 1.49 7.40 -14.80
C SER A 610 2.79 6.76 -15.31
N ASP A 611 3.05 5.51 -14.89
CA ASP A 611 4.28 4.75 -15.13
C ASP A 611 4.00 3.24 -15.27
N TRP A 612 4.95 2.54 -15.87
CA TRP A 612 4.91 1.08 -16.04
C TRP A 612 5.44 0.31 -14.81
N GLY A 613 6.22 0.97 -13.96
CA GLY A 613 7.00 0.33 -12.91
C GLY A 613 6.19 -0.26 -11.76
N ILE A 614 6.88 -1.03 -10.92
CA ILE A 614 6.34 -1.60 -9.69
C ILE A 614 6.15 -0.55 -8.57
N GLU A 615 6.81 0.62 -8.70
CA GLU A 615 6.71 1.71 -7.72
C GLU A 615 5.47 2.57 -8.04
N ASN A 616 4.31 2.17 -7.53
CA ASN A 616 3.01 2.82 -7.77
C ASN A 616 2.63 2.99 -9.25
N GLY A 617 3.22 2.24 -10.18
CA GLY A 617 2.83 2.20 -11.58
C GLY A 617 1.98 0.98 -11.92
N LEU A 618 1.74 0.73 -13.22
CA LEU A 618 0.94 -0.40 -13.72
C LEU A 618 1.41 -1.75 -13.17
N GLY A 619 2.72 -1.96 -13.05
CA GLY A 619 3.29 -3.21 -12.52
C GLY A 619 2.97 -3.50 -11.06
N SER A 620 2.48 -2.51 -10.29
CA SER A 620 2.12 -2.68 -8.87
C SER A 620 0.64 -3.03 -8.65
N ILE A 621 -0.21 -2.90 -9.66
CA ILE A 621 -1.68 -2.98 -9.50
C ILE A 621 -2.12 -4.38 -9.12
N ILE A 622 -1.68 -5.40 -9.87
CA ILE A 622 -2.08 -6.79 -9.60
C ILE A 622 -1.55 -7.26 -8.25
N PRO A 623 -0.25 -7.09 -7.90
CA PRO A 623 0.22 -7.43 -6.57
C PRO A 623 -0.53 -6.71 -5.43
N ALA A 624 -0.90 -5.43 -5.60
CA ALA A 624 -1.67 -4.70 -4.60
C ALA A 624 -3.12 -5.18 -4.51
N LEU A 625 -3.76 -5.50 -5.63
CA LEU A 625 -5.09 -6.12 -5.68
C LEU A 625 -5.14 -7.45 -4.92
N LEU A 626 -4.16 -8.32 -5.19
CA LEU A 626 -4.05 -9.62 -4.52
C LEU A 626 -3.79 -9.44 -3.01
N THR A 627 -2.96 -8.45 -2.65
CA THR A 627 -2.72 -8.10 -1.25
C THR A 627 -4.00 -7.61 -0.58
N SER A 628 -4.81 -6.75 -1.21
CA SER A 628 -6.11 -6.31 -0.67
C SER A 628 -6.99 -7.51 -0.31
N GLY A 629 -7.08 -8.48 -1.21
CA GLY A 629 -7.87 -9.71 -1.00
C GLY A 629 -7.37 -10.51 0.20
N VAL A 630 -6.05 -10.71 0.34
CA VAL A 630 -5.45 -11.41 1.48
C VAL A 630 -5.70 -10.65 2.79
N LEU A 631 -5.71 -9.33 2.75
CA LEU A 631 -6.00 -8.49 3.92
C LEU A 631 -7.49 -8.43 4.30
N GLY A 632 -8.38 -9.09 3.54
CA GLY A 632 -9.83 -9.11 3.79
C GLY A 632 -10.57 -7.87 3.28
N TYR A 633 -10.02 -7.18 2.27
CA TYR A 633 -10.67 -6.04 1.58
C TYR A 633 -11.02 -6.42 0.14
N PRO A 634 -12.15 -7.13 -0.08
CA PRO A 634 -12.51 -7.63 -1.40
C PRO A 634 -12.95 -6.53 -2.38
N PHE A 635 -13.47 -5.40 -1.89
CA PHE A 635 -14.01 -4.31 -2.70
C PHE A 635 -12.92 -3.29 -3.05
N CYS A 636 -11.89 -3.75 -3.77
CA CYS A 636 -10.74 -2.93 -4.12
C CYS A 636 -11.01 -2.09 -5.38
N LEU A 637 -10.71 -0.78 -5.31
CA LEU A 637 -10.63 0.12 -6.46
C LEU A 637 -9.16 0.39 -6.78
N PRO A 638 -8.65 -0.03 -7.97
CA PRO A 638 -7.23 0.05 -8.30
C PRO A 638 -6.69 1.45 -8.65
N ASP A 639 -7.35 2.52 -8.21
CA ASP A 639 -7.05 3.91 -8.53
C ASP A 639 -7.27 4.25 -10.03
N ILE A 640 -6.89 5.44 -10.46
CA ILE A 640 -7.17 5.99 -11.78
C ILE A 640 -6.41 5.24 -12.88
N ILE A 641 -7.12 4.80 -13.90
CA ILE A 641 -6.56 4.18 -15.10
C ILE A 641 -5.63 5.18 -15.80
N GLY A 642 -4.38 4.76 -16.03
CA GLY A 642 -3.31 5.61 -16.56
C GLY A 642 -2.60 6.45 -15.49
N GLY A 643 -2.99 6.34 -14.21
CA GLY A 643 -2.40 7.05 -13.09
C GLY A 643 -2.85 8.51 -12.96
N ASN A 644 -2.32 9.19 -11.95
CA ASN A 644 -2.79 10.51 -11.51
C ASN A 644 -2.20 11.70 -12.30
N ALA A 645 -1.40 11.48 -13.33
CA ALA A 645 -0.73 12.51 -14.12
C ALA A 645 0.01 13.57 -13.29
N TYR A 646 0.67 13.12 -12.19
CA TYR A 646 1.47 14.01 -11.35
C TYR A 646 2.73 14.48 -12.07
N PHE A 647 3.21 15.66 -11.70
CA PHE A 647 4.42 16.28 -12.26
C PHE A 647 4.39 16.48 -13.77
N GLY A 648 3.18 16.62 -14.38
CA GLY A 648 3.01 16.75 -15.81
C GLY A 648 3.31 15.48 -16.61
N LYS A 649 3.50 14.33 -15.93
CA LYS A 649 3.74 13.04 -16.57
C LYS A 649 2.40 12.36 -16.88
N HIS A 650 1.94 12.48 -18.12
CA HIS A 650 0.76 11.81 -18.62
C HIS A 650 1.08 10.40 -19.12
N PRO A 651 0.14 9.45 -19.06
CA PRO A 651 0.30 8.15 -19.72
C PRO A 651 0.39 8.34 -21.24
N ASP A 652 1.22 7.53 -21.89
CA ASP A 652 1.09 7.34 -23.32
C ASP A 652 -0.11 6.45 -23.66
N GLU A 653 -0.46 6.38 -24.92
CA GLU A 653 -1.63 5.65 -25.41
C GLU A 653 -1.58 4.17 -25.03
N GLU A 654 -0.40 3.52 -25.15
CA GLU A 654 -0.21 2.13 -24.79
C GLU A 654 -0.41 1.90 -23.28
N LEU A 655 0.15 2.75 -22.42
CA LEU A 655 -0.01 2.64 -20.98
C LEU A 655 -1.48 2.73 -20.56
N LEU A 656 -2.22 3.68 -21.15
CA LEU A 656 -3.63 3.85 -20.83
C LEU A 656 -4.46 2.61 -21.24
N VAL A 657 -4.23 2.07 -22.43
CA VAL A 657 -4.89 0.85 -22.92
C VAL A 657 -4.58 -0.36 -22.05
N ARG A 658 -3.29 -0.63 -21.80
CA ARG A 658 -2.90 -1.78 -20.97
C ARG A 658 -3.41 -1.68 -19.54
N TRP A 659 -3.52 -0.46 -19.02
CA TRP A 659 -4.10 -0.23 -17.70
C TRP A 659 -5.62 -0.48 -17.68
N ALA A 660 -6.35 -0.02 -18.67
CA ALA A 660 -7.77 -0.30 -18.83
C ALA A 660 -8.03 -1.82 -18.95
N GLN A 661 -7.24 -2.52 -19.77
CA GLN A 661 -7.30 -3.97 -19.90
C GLN A 661 -7.03 -4.68 -18.56
N ALA A 662 -6.01 -4.26 -17.81
CA ALA A 662 -5.70 -4.84 -16.51
C ALA A 662 -6.86 -4.68 -15.51
N ASN A 663 -7.56 -3.54 -15.56
CA ASN A 663 -8.67 -3.23 -14.66
C ASN A 663 -10.01 -3.81 -15.11
N ALA A 664 -10.16 -4.27 -16.35
CA ALA A 664 -11.44 -4.68 -16.93
C ALA A 664 -12.21 -5.70 -16.07
N LEU A 665 -11.51 -6.67 -15.48
CA LEU A 665 -12.08 -7.71 -14.61
C LEU A 665 -11.68 -7.58 -13.13
N MET A 666 -11.19 -6.40 -12.71
CA MET A 666 -11.03 -6.05 -11.30
C MET A 666 -12.34 -5.52 -10.71
N PRO A 667 -12.54 -5.50 -9.38
CA PRO A 667 -13.83 -5.17 -8.78
C PRO A 667 -14.40 -3.83 -9.24
N ALA A 668 -13.59 -2.78 -9.32
CA ALA A 668 -14.01 -1.47 -9.82
C ALA A 668 -13.01 -0.89 -10.81
N MET A 669 -13.46 0.05 -11.64
CA MET A 669 -12.66 0.81 -12.60
C MET A 669 -12.86 2.31 -12.37
N GLN A 670 -11.79 3.11 -12.52
CA GLN A 670 -11.89 4.56 -12.41
C GLN A 670 -11.10 5.24 -13.53
N PHE A 671 -11.77 6.09 -14.29
CA PHE A 671 -11.13 6.97 -15.28
C PHE A 671 -11.13 8.42 -14.80
N SER A 672 -10.17 9.18 -15.25
CA SER A 672 -10.12 10.63 -15.19
C SER A 672 -9.54 11.22 -16.48
N LEU A 673 -8.42 10.65 -16.92
CA LEU A 673 -7.85 10.94 -18.24
C LEU A 673 -8.69 10.23 -19.29
N THR A 674 -9.14 11.00 -20.28
CA THR A 674 -10.11 10.50 -21.26
C THR A 674 -9.42 9.73 -22.38
N PRO A 675 -9.84 8.49 -22.69
CA PRO A 675 -9.22 7.69 -23.74
C PRO A 675 -9.18 8.38 -25.10
N TRP A 676 -10.22 9.12 -25.48
CA TRP A 676 -10.28 9.84 -26.76
C TRP A 676 -9.29 11.02 -26.85
N ALA A 677 -8.83 11.58 -25.72
CA ALA A 677 -7.76 12.58 -25.72
C ALA A 677 -6.37 11.96 -25.88
N ALA A 678 -6.19 10.71 -25.52
CA ALA A 678 -4.94 9.98 -25.72
C ALA A 678 -4.75 9.54 -27.17
N GLY A 679 -5.84 9.21 -27.89
CA GLY A 679 -5.83 8.77 -29.27
C GLY A 679 -7.06 7.94 -29.64
N SER A 680 -7.25 7.70 -30.94
CA SER A 680 -8.35 6.87 -31.44
C SER A 680 -8.19 5.40 -31.05
N MET A 681 -6.98 4.87 -31.10
CA MET A 681 -6.69 3.50 -30.67
C MET A 681 -7.01 3.33 -29.18
N ALA A 682 -6.61 4.28 -28.33
CA ALA A 682 -6.92 4.22 -26.89
C ALA A 682 -8.42 4.25 -26.66
N LYS A 683 -9.17 5.10 -27.39
CA LYS A 683 -10.63 5.14 -27.29
C LYS A 683 -11.23 3.77 -27.61
N ASP A 684 -10.92 3.22 -28.78
CA ASP A 684 -11.53 1.98 -29.27
C ASP A 684 -11.18 0.78 -28.38
N LEU A 685 -9.92 0.67 -27.93
CA LEU A 685 -9.48 -0.42 -27.06
C LEU A 685 -9.95 -0.28 -25.62
N CYS A 686 -10.17 0.93 -25.10
CA CYS A 686 -10.81 1.12 -23.81
C CYS A 686 -12.31 0.76 -23.88
N ILE A 687 -13.01 1.08 -24.97
CA ILE A 687 -14.39 0.61 -25.21
C ILE A 687 -14.40 -0.93 -25.20
N SER A 688 -13.49 -1.58 -25.93
CA SER A 688 -13.40 -3.05 -25.94
C SER A 688 -13.12 -3.63 -24.55
N ALA A 689 -12.37 -2.93 -23.70
CA ALA A 689 -12.14 -3.35 -22.31
C ALA A 689 -13.43 -3.23 -21.46
N LEU A 690 -14.28 -2.24 -21.72
CA LEU A 690 -15.60 -2.12 -21.08
C LEU A 690 -16.57 -3.19 -21.58
N GLU A 691 -16.61 -3.45 -22.88
CA GLU A 691 -17.39 -4.55 -23.47
C GLU A 691 -17.00 -5.92 -22.89
N MET A 692 -15.69 -6.10 -22.63
CA MET A 692 -15.20 -7.29 -21.93
C MET A 692 -15.72 -7.34 -20.50
N ARG A 693 -15.72 -6.23 -19.77
CA ARG A 693 -16.28 -6.14 -18.42
C ARG A 693 -17.75 -6.51 -18.40
N ASP A 694 -18.54 -5.99 -19.35
CA ASP A 694 -19.97 -6.26 -19.44
C ASP A 694 -20.30 -7.76 -19.56
N GLN A 695 -19.43 -8.55 -20.20
CA GLN A 695 -19.58 -10.00 -20.30
C GLN A 695 -19.42 -10.72 -18.95
N PHE A 696 -18.70 -10.11 -17.99
CA PHE A 696 -18.37 -10.72 -16.69
C PHE A 696 -18.94 -9.97 -15.49
N VAL A 697 -19.73 -8.93 -15.71
CA VAL A 697 -20.20 -8.05 -14.63
C VAL A 697 -21.05 -8.81 -13.60
N GLU A 698 -21.94 -9.69 -14.04
CA GLU A 698 -22.76 -10.49 -13.12
C GLU A 698 -21.87 -11.42 -12.27
N THR A 699 -20.81 -11.98 -12.85
CA THR A 699 -19.82 -12.76 -12.08
C THR A 699 -19.11 -11.91 -11.03
N LEU A 700 -18.77 -10.64 -11.33
CA LEU A 700 -18.19 -9.71 -10.37
C LEU A 700 -19.18 -9.41 -9.23
N ILE A 701 -20.45 -9.19 -9.54
CA ILE A 701 -21.51 -8.92 -8.54
C ILE A 701 -21.73 -10.16 -7.67
N ASP A 702 -21.89 -11.35 -8.23
CA ASP A 702 -22.06 -12.60 -7.49
C ASP A 702 -20.90 -12.82 -6.49
N HIS A 703 -19.67 -12.58 -6.94
CA HIS A 703 -18.51 -12.70 -6.05
C HIS A 703 -18.45 -11.59 -5.01
N SER A 704 -18.96 -10.40 -5.30
CA SER A 704 -19.03 -9.30 -4.32
C SER A 704 -20.03 -9.61 -3.20
N GLU A 705 -21.17 -10.19 -3.54
CA GLU A 705 -22.19 -10.65 -2.56
C GLU A 705 -21.65 -11.79 -1.69
N ARG A 706 -20.97 -12.77 -2.29
CA ARG A 706 -20.31 -13.85 -1.53
C ARG A 706 -19.23 -13.33 -0.60
N ALA A 707 -18.49 -12.31 -1.01
CA ALA A 707 -17.44 -11.72 -0.19
C ALA A 707 -17.97 -11.04 1.08
N VAL A 708 -19.23 -10.60 1.11
CA VAL A 708 -19.91 -10.08 2.31
C VAL A 708 -19.92 -11.14 3.42
N GLU A 709 -20.19 -12.39 3.06
CA GLU A 709 -20.29 -13.48 4.01
C GLU A 709 -18.94 -14.12 4.35
N THR A 710 -18.03 -14.18 3.38
CA THR A 710 -16.82 -15.02 3.47
C THR A 710 -15.53 -14.24 3.62
N LEU A 711 -15.49 -12.97 3.18
CA LEU A 711 -14.30 -12.16 2.91
C LEU A 711 -13.33 -12.80 1.89
N GLU A 712 -13.79 -13.81 1.14
CA GLU A 712 -12.98 -14.37 0.06
C GLU A 712 -12.69 -13.30 -0.99
N PRO A 713 -11.46 -13.23 -1.52
CA PRO A 713 -11.13 -12.28 -2.57
C PRO A 713 -12.01 -12.47 -3.81
N ILE A 714 -12.50 -11.39 -4.41
CA ILE A 714 -13.15 -11.42 -5.73
C ILE A 714 -12.10 -11.78 -6.78
N CYS A 715 -10.99 -11.05 -6.78
CA CYS A 715 -9.80 -11.35 -7.59
C CYS A 715 -8.78 -12.12 -6.72
N ARG A 716 -8.52 -13.35 -7.10
CA ARG A 716 -7.79 -14.33 -6.29
C ARG A 716 -6.37 -14.53 -6.81
N PRO A 717 -5.38 -14.72 -5.93
CA PRO A 717 -4.04 -15.15 -6.35
C PRO A 717 -4.09 -16.56 -6.94
N MET A 718 -3.12 -16.89 -7.78
CA MET A 718 -3.10 -18.18 -8.49
C MET A 718 -3.05 -19.37 -7.54
N TRP A 719 -2.37 -19.24 -6.39
CA TRP A 719 -2.35 -20.28 -5.35
C TRP A 719 -3.72 -20.53 -4.67
N TRP A 720 -4.70 -19.66 -4.87
CA TRP A 720 -6.07 -19.95 -4.41
C TRP A 720 -6.72 -21.07 -5.18
N LEU A 721 -6.40 -21.18 -6.46
CA LEU A 721 -6.92 -22.24 -7.36
C LEU A 721 -6.22 -23.58 -7.14
N ASP A 722 -4.91 -23.55 -6.86
CA ASP A 722 -4.10 -24.74 -6.62
C ASP A 722 -3.03 -24.45 -5.54
N PRO A 723 -3.40 -24.52 -4.25
CA PRO A 723 -2.53 -24.13 -3.16
C PRO A 723 -1.41 -25.13 -2.84
N GLU A 724 -1.39 -26.29 -3.50
CA GLU A 724 -0.34 -27.31 -3.37
C GLU A 724 0.68 -27.22 -4.54
N ASP A 725 0.43 -26.37 -5.54
CA ASP A 725 1.32 -26.16 -6.67
C ASP A 725 2.24 -24.95 -6.44
N SER A 726 3.51 -25.22 -6.16
CA SER A 726 4.51 -24.19 -5.86
C SER A 726 4.76 -23.19 -6.98
N GLU A 727 4.46 -23.53 -8.25
CA GLU A 727 4.55 -22.59 -9.38
C GLU A 727 3.60 -21.39 -9.19
N THR A 728 2.47 -21.60 -8.49
CA THR A 728 1.45 -20.56 -8.29
C THR A 728 1.85 -19.50 -7.26
N PHE A 729 2.79 -19.78 -6.36
CA PHE A 729 3.11 -18.93 -5.22
C PHE A 729 3.69 -17.58 -5.63
N ARG A 730 4.46 -17.52 -6.70
CA ARG A 730 5.21 -16.34 -7.10
C ARG A 730 4.62 -15.59 -8.31
N ILE A 731 3.40 -15.95 -8.71
CA ILE A 731 2.71 -15.32 -9.84
C ILE A 731 2.00 -14.06 -9.36
N GLY A 732 2.57 -12.89 -9.63
CA GLY A 732 2.03 -11.59 -9.24
C GLY A 732 1.57 -10.72 -10.42
N ASP A 733 1.52 -11.26 -11.64
CA ASP A 733 1.16 -10.54 -12.88
C ASP A 733 -0.08 -11.13 -13.60
N GLN A 734 -0.76 -12.06 -12.95
CA GLN A 734 -2.07 -12.60 -13.33
C GLN A 734 -2.88 -12.90 -12.08
N PHE A 735 -4.20 -13.01 -12.24
CA PHE A 735 -5.13 -13.31 -11.16
C PHE A 735 -6.29 -14.17 -11.65
N ALA A 736 -7.04 -14.75 -10.73
CA ALA A 736 -8.29 -15.43 -11.05
C ALA A 736 -9.49 -14.57 -10.59
N LEU A 737 -10.49 -14.40 -11.45
CA LEU A 737 -11.82 -13.91 -11.05
C LEU A 737 -12.63 -15.13 -10.58
N GLY A 738 -12.93 -15.18 -9.29
CA GLY A 738 -13.47 -16.36 -8.67
C GLY A 738 -12.53 -17.58 -8.80
N GLU A 739 -13.08 -18.75 -9.13
CA GLU A 739 -12.28 -19.99 -9.29
C GLU A 739 -12.21 -20.48 -10.74
N ASP A 740 -12.98 -19.86 -11.64
CA ASP A 740 -13.21 -20.39 -12.98
C ASP A 740 -12.62 -19.52 -14.10
N ILE A 741 -12.07 -18.34 -13.80
CA ILE A 741 -11.59 -17.41 -14.83
C ILE A 741 -10.18 -16.94 -14.48
N ILE A 742 -9.19 -17.23 -15.33
CA ILE A 742 -7.82 -16.69 -15.23
C ILE A 742 -7.71 -15.49 -16.15
N VAL A 743 -7.20 -14.37 -15.60
CA VAL A 743 -6.97 -13.11 -16.29
C VAL A 743 -5.48 -12.80 -16.26
N ALA A 744 -4.88 -12.59 -17.42
CA ALA A 744 -3.45 -12.41 -17.56
C ALA A 744 -3.11 -11.14 -18.38
N PRO A 745 -3.21 -9.92 -17.79
CA PRO A 745 -2.96 -8.67 -18.49
C PRO A 745 -1.48 -8.50 -18.85
N VAL A 746 -1.19 -7.76 -19.90
CA VAL A 746 0.18 -7.33 -20.23
C VAL A 746 0.52 -6.07 -19.44
N THR A 747 1.53 -6.14 -18.60
CA THR A 747 2.00 -5.03 -17.75
C THR A 747 3.39 -4.52 -18.13
N THR A 748 3.94 -4.99 -19.24
CA THR A 748 5.27 -4.61 -19.74
C THR A 748 5.13 -3.81 -21.03
N ARG A 749 5.79 -2.66 -21.08
CA ARG A 749 5.78 -1.75 -22.24
C ARG A 749 6.28 -2.43 -23.50
N GLY A 750 5.55 -2.29 -24.59
CA GLY A 750 5.89 -2.80 -25.92
C GLY A 750 5.78 -4.30 -26.06
N ALA A 751 5.32 -5.03 -25.05
CA ALA A 751 5.19 -6.48 -25.13
C ALA A 751 3.96 -6.87 -25.95
N ASN A 752 4.15 -7.79 -26.91
CA ASN A 752 3.11 -8.41 -27.74
C ASN A 752 2.92 -9.88 -27.43
N GLU A 753 3.60 -10.38 -26.42
CA GLU A 753 3.52 -11.75 -25.89
C GLU A 753 3.81 -11.75 -24.40
N ARG A 754 3.37 -12.78 -23.68
CA ARG A 754 3.65 -12.97 -22.29
C ARG A 754 3.63 -14.45 -21.90
N ALA A 755 4.29 -14.78 -20.78
CA ALA A 755 4.11 -16.08 -20.15
C ALA A 755 2.82 -16.11 -19.33
N ILE A 756 2.06 -17.21 -19.42
CA ILE A 756 0.82 -17.43 -18.67
C ILE A 756 0.87 -18.82 -18.02
N TYR A 757 0.58 -18.90 -16.74
CA TYR A 757 0.44 -20.17 -16.04
C TYR A 757 -1.03 -20.58 -15.94
N LEU A 758 -1.35 -21.77 -16.37
CA LEU A 758 -2.66 -22.40 -16.17
C LEU A 758 -2.55 -23.44 -15.05
N THR A 759 -3.33 -23.27 -13.99
CA THR A 759 -3.42 -24.23 -12.87
C THR A 759 -4.09 -25.53 -13.30
N GLU A 760 -4.16 -26.52 -12.43
CA GLU A 760 -4.81 -27.80 -12.73
C GLU A 760 -6.21 -27.63 -13.33
N GLY A 761 -6.54 -28.47 -14.32
CA GLY A 761 -7.82 -28.48 -15.04
C GLY A 761 -7.69 -28.25 -16.52
N ARG A 762 -8.83 -28.05 -17.19
CA ARG A 762 -8.91 -27.71 -18.61
C ARG A 762 -9.38 -26.27 -18.73
N TRP A 763 -8.69 -25.47 -19.56
CA TRP A 763 -8.88 -24.05 -19.68
C TRP A 763 -9.15 -23.66 -21.13
N ARG A 764 -10.29 -23.05 -21.38
CA ARG A 764 -10.68 -22.52 -22.70
C ARG A 764 -10.16 -21.11 -22.86
N ASP A 765 -9.32 -20.88 -23.85
CA ASP A 765 -8.90 -19.56 -24.29
C ASP A 765 -10.11 -18.80 -24.90
N LEU A 766 -10.49 -17.69 -24.29
CA LEU A 766 -11.66 -16.91 -24.70
C LEU A 766 -11.50 -16.33 -26.10
N SER A 767 -10.28 -16.01 -26.54
CA SER A 767 -10.00 -15.35 -27.80
C SER A 767 -10.25 -16.22 -29.04
N ASN A 768 -10.07 -17.53 -28.90
CA ASN A 768 -10.10 -18.47 -30.03
C ASN A 768 -10.83 -19.79 -29.75
N GLY A 769 -11.37 -19.97 -28.54
CA GLY A 769 -12.11 -21.16 -28.10
C GLY A 769 -11.27 -22.42 -27.90
N LYS A 770 -9.93 -22.35 -28.03
CA LYS A 770 -9.05 -23.51 -27.90
C LYS A 770 -8.93 -23.91 -26.42
N VAL A 771 -9.01 -25.20 -26.18
CA VAL A 771 -8.88 -25.77 -24.83
C VAL A 771 -7.44 -26.20 -24.57
N HIS A 772 -6.91 -25.76 -23.45
CA HIS A 772 -5.56 -26.09 -22.98
C HIS A 772 -5.62 -26.91 -21.72
N GLN A 773 -4.74 -27.91 -21.61
CA GLN A 773 -4.51 -28.63 -20.37
C GLN A 773 -3.73 -27.77 -19.40
N GLY A 774 -4.11 -27.71 -18.13
CA GLY A 774 -3.43 -26.96 -17.08
C GLY A 774 -2.15 -27.61 -16.53
N ARG A 775 -1.66 -27.11 -15.41
CA ARG A 775 -0.36 -27.38 -14.77
C ARG A 775 0.81 -27.11 -15.71
N ARG A 776 0.76 -25.99 -16.43
CA ARG A 776 1.85 -25.64 -17.35
C ARG A 776 1.96 -24.15 -17.61
N TRP A 777 3.15 -23.74 -17.98
CA TRP A 777 3.43 -22.44 -18.55
C TRP A 777 3.19 -22.44 -20.07
N MET A 778 2.47 -21.44 -20.56
CA MET A 778 2.45 -21.02 -21.97
C MET A 778 3.36 -19.82 -22.08
N ARG A 779 4.60 -20.01 -22.53
CA ARG A 779 5.65 -19.00 -22.40
C ARG A 779 5.51 -17.85 -23.40
N ASP A 780 5.24 -18.15 -24.66
CA ASP A 780 5.20 -17.18 -25.75
C ASP A 780 3.74 -16.97 -26.21
N PHE A 781 2.84 -16.70 -25.25
CA PHE A 781 1.44 -16.47 -25.57
C PHE A 781 1.25 -15.11 -26.21
N SER A 782 0.71 -15.09 -27.45
CA SER A 782 0.48 -13.87 -28.21
C SER A 782 -0.53 -12.96 -27.53
N ALA A 783 -0.13 -11.73 -27.20
CA ALA A 783 -0.94 -10.73 -26.53
C ALA A 783 -0.69 -9.33 -27.10
N PRO A 784 -1.01 -9.07 -28.40
CA PRO A 784 -0.87 -7.75 -29.00
C PRO A 784 -1.69 -6.71 -28.25
N ILE A 785 -1.50 -5.41 -28.56
CA ILE A 785 -2.11 -4.30 -27.79
C ILE A 785 -3.63 -4.41 -27.61
N GLY A 786 -4.35 -4.98 -28.58
CA GLY A 786 -5.79 -5.18 -28.52
C GLY A 786 -6.24 -6.43 -27.73
N ALA A 787 -5.32 -7.23 -27.19
CA ALA A 787 -5.66 -8.50 -26.55
C ALA A 787 -5.52 -8.42 -25.01
N LEU A 788 -6.55 -8.91 -24.33
CA LEU A 788 -6.51 -9.30 -22.91
C LEU A 788 -6.65 -10.82 -22.83
N PRO A 789 -5.60 -11.57 -22.50
CA PRO A 789 -5.71 -13.03 -22.35
C PRO A 789 -6.61 -13.42 -21.17
N ILE A 790 -7.66 -14.19 -21.47
CA ILE A 790 -8.63 -14.71 -20.49
C ILE A 790 -8.85 -16.18 -20.77
N PHE A 791 -8.85 -16.99 -19.73
CA PHE A 791 -9.10 -18.43 -19.80
C PHE A 791 -10.23 -18.82 -18.86
N ILE A 792 -11.20 -19.55 -19.36
CA ILE A 792 -12.35 -20.04 -18.61
C ILE A 792 -12.17 -21.52 -18.34
N ARG A 793 -12.37 -21.93 -17.08
CA ARG A 793 -12.31 -23.34 -16.67
C ARG A 793 -13.43 -24.13 -17.32
N GLU A 794 -13.11 -25.23 -17.99
CA GLU A 794 -14.11 -26.18 -18.46
C GLU A 794 -14.62 -27.02 -17.31
N LYS A 795 -15.93 -27.02 -17.12
CA LYS A 795 -16.57 -27.95 -16.18
C LYS A 795 -16.40 -29.36 -16.71
N SER A 796 -15.97 -30.27 -15.85
CA SER A 796 -15.99 -31.72 -16.18
C SER A 796 -17.43 -32.10 -16.42
N SER A 797 -17.73 -32.58 -17.64
CA SER A 797 -19.03 -33.12 -18.00
C SER A 797 -19.34 -34.39 -17.20
#